data_d685d2fa74cca6ae3e70410bea55e6cd
#
_entry.id   d685d2fa74cca6ae3e70410bea55e6cd
#
_cell.length_a   1.000
_cell.length_b   1.000
_cell.length_c   1.000
_cell.angle_alpha   90.00
_cell.angle_beta   90.00
_cell.angle_gamma   90.00
#
_symmetry.space_group_name_H-M   'P 1'
#
loop_
_entity.id
_entity.type
_entity.pdbx_description
1 polymer ?
#
loop_
_entity_poly.entity_id
_entity_poly.type
_entity_poly.pdbx_seq_one_letter_code
_entity_poly.pdbx_strand_id
1 'polypeptide(L)'
;VATVAGTFTGVPDAALKGDIAVELVPDDTSLDTVTLSLTKTADGNYTYAQEYIVPDKDYAVVIKNADDYEVIEKINKAEGKYSDVAINASKKPVVDVKGSFVTSDKKNANVTKITFKNMDTPDYTYTFDVSGKSYSVKLRAGEYETSVECEGYTAYDHVSVGNTAVSNDVYLNAPEDTSAVAYEAEVKVGAGQKFEKIADAVKYIARMERSEDERVTVVLTDDLYREQVIVDTPNITIKSAKESGSTITWYYGVGFSYYSAKKTTDGKNGSYYDEAWAVDKYYKTAVEQNPGHWGSTVNLFANAKGFKAENITFENSLNRYLTQEELADGADKNVTPACTARTTENIDVRSKAAKERAAVIYIQADDTEYKDCKFLSSQDTVYTGDAQEVSYFKNCVIEGTTDYICGDGNPVFDECTLSMYSYSDMEAVASYIVASKAKGKHGYIFNNCKIVTTSSTGLKATSKNILARAGTVTWLNTEVESANMIDPVAYKDMNAKVKDAHYYEYNTHTPDGTAVDTSARAEGVTILTAEDAAKIDIKALHTAGEWIVDKEATAEEAGSKHKECTVCGHVMEEAVIDKLTPPTPDPEPTPDKPEADVEVKGDAPTIKNDADTVKEIESSVKLTDEEKEAVKAGADIKFKIVVKDEVKAGDKELIDTKISSLVNNGVVGKVFDITIEKQVGNNAAVKAEFNSEITLKVQVPEELINKDD
;
A
#
# COMPACT_ATOMS: atom_id res chain seq x y z
N VAL A 1 41.97 -17.75 29.42
CA VAL A 1 40.85 -17.96 30.33
C VAL A 1 41.32 -17.65 31.74
N ALA A 2 40.58 -16.81 32.49
CA ALA A 2 40.86 -16.46 33.87
C ALA A 2 39.72 -16.98 34.75
N THR A 3 40.06 -17.41 35.98
CA THR A 3 39.05 -17.72 36.98
C THR A 3 38.62 -16.45 37.67
N VAL A 4 37.32 -16.16 37.68
CA VAL A 4 36.76 -15.09 38.51
C VAL A 4 36.20 -15.70 39.78
N ALA A 5 36.60 -15.16 40.94
CA ALA A 5 36.17 -15.59 42.25
C ALA A 5 35.95 -14.40 43.18
N GLY A 6 35.03 -14.54 44.13
CA GLY A 6 34.75 -13.45 45.04
C GLY A 6 33.47 -13.63 45.85
N THR A 7 32.86 -12.52 46.20
CA THR A 7 31.62 -12.46 46.98
C THR A 7 30.50 -11.80 46.19
N PHE A 8 29.28 -12.29 46.41
CA PHE A 8 28.06 -11.67 45.93
C PHE A 8 27.18 -11.30 47.14
N THR A 9 26.77 -10.03 47.20
CA THR A 9 26.00 -9.48 48.31
C THR A 9 24.90 -8.54 47.86
N GLY A 10 24.02 -8.12 48.75
CA GLY A 10 23.05 -7.05 48.55
C GLY A 10 21.65 -7.50 48.17
N VAL A 11 21.41 -8.81 47.92
CA VAL A 11 20.07 -9.34 47.66
C VAL A 11 19.56 -10.06 48.91
N PRO A 12 18.50 -9.58 49.59
CA PRO A 12 17.90 -10.28 50.73
C PRO A 12 17.09 -11.50 50.26
N ASP A 13 17.07 -12.54 51.05
CA ASP A 13 16.35 -13.79 50.76
C ASP A 13 14.86 -13.55 50.39
N ALA A 14 14.23 -12.59 51.06
CA ALA A 14 12.82 -12.26 50.82
C ALA A 14 12.55 -11.65 49.40
N ALA A 15 13.60 -11.22 48.68
CA ALA A 15 13.50 -10.71 47.35
C ALA A 15 13.68 -11.77 46.24
N LEU A 16 14.06 -13.00 46.65
CA LEU A 16 14.36 -14.06 45.71
C LEU A 16 13.08 -14.80 45.26
N LYS A 17 12.97 -15.01 43.94
CA LYS A 17 11.96 -15.86 43.30
C LYS A 17 12.56 -17.25 43.01
N GLY A 18 12.98 -17.96 44.06
CA GLY A 18 13.70 -19.24 43.95
C GLY A 18 15.18 -19.11 44.30
N ASP A 19 16.02 -20.05 43.83
CA ASP A 19 17.47 -19.95 44.01
C ASP A 19 18.04 -18.78 43.23
N ILE A 20 18.97 -18.04 43.86
CA ILE A 20 19.61 -16.94 43.18
C ILE A 20 20.44 -17.43 41.99
N ALA A 21 20.31 -16.78 40.86
CA ALA A 21 21.10 -17.01 39.67
C ALA A 21 21.75 -15.71 39.21
N VAL A 22 23.04 -15.71 38.96
CA VAL A 22 23.82 -14.58 38.51
C VAL A 22 24.59 -14.96 37.26
N GLU A 23 24.49 -14.15 36.24
CA GLU A 23 25.18 -14.33 34.95
C GLU A 23 26.16 -13.20 34.69
N LEU A 24 27.30 -13.54 34.14
CA LEU A 24 28.25 -12.63 33.57
C LEU A 24 28.03 -12.55 32.06
N VAL A 25 27.52 -11.43 31.57
CA VAL A 25 27.21 -11.22 30.17
C VAL A 25 28.33 -10.37 29.54
N PRO A 26 29.12 -10.92 28.62
CA PRO A 26 30.21 -10.17 27.99
C PRO A 26 29.67 -9.06 27.08
N ASP A 27 30.39 -7.92 27.03
CA ASP A 27 30.10 -6.85 26.07
C ASP A 27 30.43 -7.31 24.64
N ASP A 28 31.30 -8.29 24.46
CA ASP A 28 31.59 -8.93 23.19
C ASP A 28 30.58 -10.06 22.92
N THR A 29 29.62 -9.81 22.05
CA THR A 29 28.53 -10.75 21.71
C THR A 29 28.98 -12.05 21.02
N SER A 30 30.28 -12.16 20.67
CA SER A 30 30.85 -13.42 20.18
C SER A 30 31.25 -14.40 21.29
N LEU A 31 31.18 -13.96 22.54
CA LEU A 31 31.49 -14.79 23.72
C LEU A 31 30.22 -15.27 24.42
N ASP A 32 30.31 -16.45 25.03
CA ASP A 32 29.17 -17.01 25.76
C ASP A 32 28.99 -16.34 27.14
N THR A 33 27.73 -16.26 27.57
CA THR A 33 27.33 -15.84 28.90
C THR A 33 27.79 -16.90 29.93
N VAL A 34 28.33 -16.47 31.06
CA VAL A 34 28.84 -17.36 32.13
C VAL A 34 27.91 -17.28 33.31
N THR A 35 27.32 -18.42 33.71
CA THR A 35 26.51 -18.53 34.96
C THR A 35 27.41 -18.79 36.13
N LEU A 36 27.33 -17.96 37.18
CA LEU A 36 28.12 -18.14 38.40
C LEU A 36 27.57 -19.24 39.30
N SER A 37 28.45 -20.13 39.76
CA SER A 37 28.12 -21.10 40.79
C SER A 37 28.20 -20.43 42.14
N LEU A 38 27.05 -20.08 42.74
CA LEU A 38 26.96 -19.39 44.03
C LEU A 38 26.83 -20.36 45.19
N THR A 39 27.63 -20.16 46.25
CA THR A 39 27.54 -20.92 47.50
C THR A 39 27.17 -19.96 48.63
N LYS A 40 26.04 -20.23 49.31
CA LYS A 40 25.55 -19.39 50.42
C LYS A 40 26.43 -19.54 51.64
N THR A 41 26.81 -18.44 52.23
CA THR A 41 27.60 -18.37 53.46
C THR A 41 26.71 -18.26 54.72
N ALA A 42 27.29 -18.48 55.89
CA ALA A 42 26.53 -18.51 57.15
C ALA A 42 25.91 -17.14 57.53
N ASP A 43 26.44 -16.04 57.00
CA ASP A 43 25.94 -14.68 57.15
C ASP A 43 24.89 -14.29 56.09
N GLY A 44 24.50 -15.25 55.24
CA GLY A 44 23.45 -14.99 54.23
C GLY A 44 23.92 -14.42 52.92
N ASN A 45 25.21 -14.14 52.78
CA ASN A 45 25.81 -13.73 51.50
C ASN A 45 26.20 -14.94 50.65
N TYR A 46 26.84 -14.72 49.53
CA TYR A 46 27.29 -15.78 48.65
C TYR A 46 28.77 -15.62 48.29
N THR A 47 29.44 -16.73 48.09
CA THR A 47 30.76 -16.81 47.47
C THR A 47 30.62 -17.49 46.11
N TYR A 48 31.52 -17.16 45.18
CA TYR A 48 31.58 -17.78 43.89
C TYR A 48 33.02 -17.99 43.43
N ALA A 49 33.24 -19.03 42.63
CA ALA A 49 34.44 -19.25 41.87
C ALA A 49 34.07 -19.87 40.54
N GLN A 50 34.48 -19.27 39.46
CA GLN A 50 34.13 -19.71 38.12
C GLN A 50 35.28 -19.50 37.16
N GLU A 51 35.63 -20.51 36.40
CA GLU A 51 36.52 -20.36 35.24
C GLU A 51 35.67 -19.93 34.08
N TYR A 52 36.19 -19.18 33.15
CA TYR A 52 35.60 -18.90 31.82
C TYR A 52 35.56 -17.45 31.37
N ILE A 53 35.97 -16.52 32.15
CA ILE A 53 36.04 -15.16 31.61
C ILE A 53 37.30 -15.04 30.74
N VAL A 54 37.12 -14.34 29.63
CA VAL A 54 38.23 -13.93 28.79
C VAL A 54 38.88 -12.72 29.43
N PRO A 55 40.15 -12.79 29.81
CA PRO A 55 40.89 -11.59 30.23
C PRO A 55 40.79 -10.53 29.12
N ASP A 56 40.75 -9.28 29.49
CA ASP A 56 40.62 -8.16 28.55
C ASP A 56 39.22 -7.88 27.97
N LYS A 57 38.18 -8.48 28.53
CA LYS A 57 36.80 -8.17 28.22
C LYS A 57 36.03 -7.70 29.44
N ASP A 58 35.05 -6.82 29.22
CA ASP A 58 34.14 -6.38 30.25
C ASP A 58 32.89 -7.27 30.29
N TYR A 59 32.41 -7.56 31.50
CA TYR A 59 31.21 -8.37 31.72
C TYR A 59 30.21 -7.60 32.57
N ALA A 60 29.01 -7.44 32.07
CA ALA A 60 27.87 -7.00 32.88
C ALA A 60 27.43 -8.13 33.82
N VAL A 61 26.99 -7.81 35.01
CA VAL A 61 26.46 -8.77 35.97
C VAL A 61 24.94 -8.70 35.98
N VAL A 62 24.29 -9.77 35.61
CA VAL A 62 22.83 -9.88 35.53
C VAL A 62 22.30 -10.82 36.59
N ILE A 63 21.35 -10.35 37.41
CA ILE A 63 20.65 -11.13 38.41
C ILE A 63 19.35 -11.64 37.84
N LYS A 64 19.09 -12.97 37.85
CA LYS A 64 17.88 -13.55 37.23
C LYS A 64 16.68 -13.65 38.16
N ASN A 65 16.85 -14.06 39.38
CA ASN A 65 15.73 -14.39 40.27
C ASN A 65 15.47 -13.35 41.37
N ALA A 66 16.00 -12.14 41.20
CA ALA A 66 15.78 -11.00 42.07
C ALA A 66 15.59 -9.72 41.26
N ASP A 67 14.46 -9.66 40.60
CA ASP A 67 14.17 -8.64 39.59
C ASP A 67 14.26 -7.20 40.11
N ASP A 68 14.10 -7.01 41.42
CA ASP A 68 14.20 -5.72 42.10
C ASP A 68 15.62 -5.19 42.25
N TYR A 69 16.60 -6.01 41.92
CA TYR A 69 18.00 -5.73 42.21
C TYR A 69 18.82 -5.71 40.93
N GLU A 70 19.85 -4.91 40.94
CA GLU A 70 20.81 -4.78 39.83
C GLU A 70 22.24 -4.70 40.37
N VAL A 71 23.19 -4.98 39.51
CA VAL A 71 24.61 -4.72 39.75
C VAL A 71 25.04 -3.69 38.72
N ILE A 72 25.44 -2.49 39.19
CA ILE A 72 25.83 -1.38 38.32
C ILE A 72 27.25 -1.56 37.82
N GLU A 73 28.13 -2.09 38.66
CA GLU A 73 29.55 -2.28 38.34
C GLU A 73 29.75 -3.51 37.44
N LYS A 74 30.52 -3.32 36.39
CA LYS A 74 30.96 -4.41 35.52
C LYS A 74 32.22 -5.06 36.10
N ILE A 75 32.40 -6.35 35.83
CA ILE A 75 33.71 -6.98 36.01
C ILE A 75 34.60 -6.50 34.89
N ASN A 76 35.60 -5.68 35.25
CA ASN A 76 36.35 -4.89 34.29
C ASN A 76 37.71 -5.50 33.97
N LYS A 77 38.04 -5.57 32.70
CA LYS A 77 39.31 -6.03 32.15
C LYS A 77 40.53 -5.22 32.61
N ALA A 78 40.33 -3.92 32.90
CA ALA A 78 41.44 -2.98 33.12
C ALA A 78 42.22 -3.26 34.41
N GLU A 79 41.62 -3.91 35.38
CA GLU A 79 42.25 -4.15 36.65
C GLU A 79 43.05 -5.43 36.76
N GLY A 80 42.89 -6.39 35.85
CA GLY A 80 43.61 -7.65 35.81
C GLY A 80 43.47 -8.54 37.08
N LYS A 81 42.53 -8.17 37.93
CA LYS A 81 42.23 -8.86 39.21
C LYS A 81 40.92 -9.63 39.06
N TYR A 82 41.02 -10.91 39.13
CA TYR A 82 39.88 -11.82 39.01
C TYR A 82 39.64 -12.65 40.32
N SER A 83 40.48 -12.49 41.33
CA SER A 83 40.31 -13.01 42.67
C SER A 83 39.82 -11.93 43.63
N ASP A 84 38.98 -12.26 44.58
CA ASP A 84 38.38 -11.39 45.57
C ASP A 84 37.54 -10.24 44.97
N VAL A 85 36.82 -10.54 43.88
CA VAL A 85 35.93 -9.61 43.24
C VAL A 85 34.61 -9.54 43.99
N ALA A 86 34.32 -8.41 44.62
CA ALA A 86 33.07 -8.18 45.30
C ALA A 86 32.01 -7.71 44.30
N ILE A 87 30.95 -8.49 44.12
CA ILE A 87 29.75 -8.09 43.38
C ILE A 87 28.71 -7.61 44.37
N ASN A 88 28.35 -6.34 44.30
CA ASN A 88 27.37 -5.75 45.20
C ASN A 88 26.10 -5.38 44.47
N ALA A 89 25.02 -6.11 44.73
CA ALA A 89 23.72 -5.80 44.20
C ALA A 89 23.08 -4.63 45.01
N SER A 90 22.39 -3.79 44.35
CA SER A 90 21.58 -2.71 44.92
C SER A 90 20.15 -2.78 44.42
N LYS A 91 19.22 -2.29 45.22
CA LYS A 91 17.83 -2.18 44.78
C LYS A 91 17.73 -1.18 43.65
N LYS A 92 17.06 -1.57 42.57
CA LYS A 92 16.81 -0.69 41.45
C LYS A 92 16.13 0.59 41.94
N PRO A 93 16.59 1.79 41.51
CA PRO A 93 16.01 3.04 41.94
C PRO A 93 14.56 3.18 41.49
N VAL A 94 13.78 3.88 42.31
CA VAL A 94 12.43 4.31 41.96
C VAL A 94 12.49 5.81 41.72
N VAL A 95 12.11 6.24 40.56
CA VAL A 95 12.18 7.64 40.12
C VAL A 95 10.81 8.20 39.79
N ASP A 96 10.70 9.52 39.85
CA ASP A 96 9.49 10.23 39.45
C ASP A 96 9.35 10.20 37.91
N VAL A 97 8.18 9.77 37.43
CA VAL A 97 7.77 9.79 36.02
C VAL A 97 6.50 10.61 35.92
N LYS A 98 6.54 11.66 35.14
CA LYS A 98 5.42 12.59 34.98
C LYS A 98 5.22 12.94 33.52
N GLY A 99 3.99 13.28 33.15
CA GLY A 99 3.64 13.72 31.80
C GLY A 99 2.21 14.19 31.70
N SER A 100 1.86 14.63 30.51
CA SER A 100 0.51 15.06 30.16
C SER A 100 -0.15 14.01 29.26
N PHE A 101 -1.48 14.01 29.23
CA PHE A 101 -2.25 13.28 28.23
C PHE A 101 -2.55 14.21 27.07
N VAL A 102 -2.04 13.87 25.89
CA VAL A 102 -2.18 14.65 24.67
C VAL A 102 -3.09 13.89 23.71
N THR A 103 -4.20 14.48 23.32
CA THR A 103 -5.17 13.83 22.42
C THR A 103 -4.97 14.24 20.97
N SER A 104 -5.11 13.31 20.04
CA SER A 104 -4.98 13.57 18.61
C SER A 104 -6.03 14.56 18.08
N ASP A 105 -7.22 14.59 18.67
CA ASP A 105 -8.31 15.51 18.31
C ASP A 105 -8.31 16.83 19.10
N LYS A 106 -7.28 17.07 19.92
CA LYS A 106 -7.12 18.24 20.77
C LYS A 106 -8.24 18.46 21.79
N LYS A 107 -9.10 17.47 22.00
CA LYS A 107 -10.14 17.51 23.04
C LYS A 107 -9.62 16.99 24.37
N ASN A 108 -10.36 17.24 25.43
CA ASN A 108 -10.02 16.71 26.73
C ASN A 108 -10.46 15.24 26.81
N ALA A 109 -9.52 14.36 27.10
CA ALA A 109 -9.82 12.98 27.44
C ALA A 109 -9.95 12.81 28.95
N ASN A 110 -10.90 11.99 29.39
CA ASN A 110 -11.05 11.65 30.80
C ASN A 110 -10.32 10.36 31.10
N VAL A 111 -9.02 10.46 31.35
CA VAL A 111 -8.20 9.32 31.73
C VAL A 111 -8.45 9.02 33.20
N THR A 112 -8.82 7.79 33.51
CA THR A 112 -9.11 7.33 34.88
C THR A 112 -7.98 6.49 35.44
N LYS A 113 -7.23 5.80 34.61
CA LYS A 113 -6.06 5.01 35.01
C LYS A 113 -4.96 5.02 33.97
N ILE A 114 -3.72 4.90 34.45
CA ILE A 114 -2.55 4.64 33.62
C ILE A 114 -1.82 3.40 34.13
N THR A 115 -1.45 2.52 33.21
CA THR A 115 -0.74 1.28 33.52
C THR A 115 0.60 1.27 32.79
N PHE A 116 1.64 0.94 33.52
CA PHE A 116 3.00 0.74 33.04
C PHE A 116 3.37 -0.73 33.22
N LYS A 117 3.54 -1.47 32.13
CA LYS A 117 3.95 -2.87 32.13
C LYS A 117 5.42 -2.95 31.74
N ASN A 118 6.27 -3.47 32.65
CA ASN A 118 7.68 -3.63 32.37
C ASN A 118 7.89 -4.70 31.30
N MET A 119 8.70 -4.39 30.29
CA MET A 119 8.90 -5.27 29.13
C MET A 119 9.83 -6.46 29.43
N ASP A 120 10.84 -6.24 30.29
CA ASP A 120 11.79 -7.28 30.66
C ASP A 120 11.25 -8.17 31.79
N THR A 121 10.44 -7.59 32.67
CA THR A 121 9.86 -8.24 33.84
C THR A 121 8.35 -7.96 33.88
N PRO A 122 7.52 -8.72 33.14
CA PRO A 122 6.07 -8.48 33.02
C PRO A 122 5.31 -8.44 34.36
N ASP A 123 5.83 -9.10 35.39
CA ASP A 123 5.27 -9.04 36.75
C ASP A 123 5.33 -7.62 37.36
N TYR A 124 6.20 -6.77 36.84
CA TYR A 124 6.24 -5.35 37.20
C TYR A 124 5.23 -4.58 36.37
N THR A 125 3.99 -4.72 36.74
CA THR A 125 2.89 -3.94 36.16
C THR A 125 2.38 -3.00 37.25
N TYR A 126 2.46 -1.71 37.01
CA TYR A 126 2.03 -0.65 37.93
C TYR A 126 0.82 0.05 37.34
N THR A 127 -0.29 0.01 38.06
CA THR A 127 -1.50 0.73 37.68
C THR A 127 -1.79 1.81 38.68
N PHE A 128 -2.02 3.01 38.19
CA PHE A 128 -2.30 4.20 39.00
C PHE A 128 -3.63 4.80 38.59
N ASP A 129 -4.45 5.16 39.59
CA ASP A 129 -5.59 6.02 39.36
C ASP A 129 -5.11 7.44 39.08
N VAL A 130 -5.65 8.06 38.06
CA VAL A 130 -5.30 9.40 37.64
C VAL A 130 -6.55 10.23 37.43
N SER A 131 -6.41 11.54 37.53
CA SER A 131 -7.51 12.46 37.24
C SER A 131 -6.95 13.74 36.61
N GLY A 132 -7.59 14.17 35.52
CA GLY A 132 -7.19 15.39 34.81
C GLY A 132 -6.32 15.15 33.61
N LYS A 133 -5.47 16.11 33.27
CA LYS A 133 -4.71 16.15 32.00
C LYS A 133 -3.25 15.69 32.13
N SER A 134 -2.84 15.27 33.32
CA SER A 134 -1.45 14.90 33.60
C SER A 134 -1.36 13.81 34.65
N TYR A 135 -0.22 13.17 34.71
CA TYR A 135 0.09 12.17 35.73
C TYR A 135 1.47 12.46 36.37
N SER A 136 1.62 11.94 37.56
CA SER A 136 2.92 11.91 38.26
C SER A 136 2.96 10.66 39.13
N VAL A 137 3.85 9.74 38.80
CA VAL A 137 3.95 8.41 39.41
C VAL A 137 5.40 8.08 39.74
N LYS A 138 5.61 7.00 40.47
CA LYS A 138 6.95 6.49 40.73
C LYS A 138 7.10 5.11 40.11
N LEU A 139 8.13 4.96 39.25
CA LEU A 139 8.47 3.70 38.63
C LEU A 139 9.92 3.32 38.95
N ARG A 140 10.18 2.02 38.94
CA ARG A 140 11.51 1.45 38.94
C ARG A 140 12.17 1.68 37.58
N ALA A 141 13.50 1.72 37.55
CA ALA A 141 14.24 1.73 36.30
C ALA A 141 13.88 0.53 35.43
N GLY A 142 13.68 0.75 34.15
CA GLY A 142 13.31 -0.29 33.14
C GLY A 142 12.58 0.30 31.95
N GLU A 143 12.25 -0.56 31.00
CA GLU A 143 11.48 -0.25 29.80
C GLU A 143 10.03 -0.62 30.03
N TYR A 144 9.10 0.29 29.74
CA TYR A 144 7.68 0.09 30.03
C TYR A 144 6.81 0.37 28.81
N GLU A 145 5.90 -0.57 28.54
CA GLU A 145 4.74 -0.34 27.71
C GLU A 145 3.67 0.37 28.54
N THR A 146 3.09 1.43 27.99
CA THR A 146 2.11 2.29 28.67
C THR A 146 0.73 2.10 28.07
N SER A 147 -0.28 1.93 28.91
CA SER A 147 -1.68 1.91 28.52
C SER A 147 -2.55 2.74 29.44
N VAL A 148 -3.71 3.17 28.98
CA VAL A 148 -4.66 3.99 29.75
C VAL A 148 -6.07 3.42 29.73
N GLU A 149 -6.85 3.68 30.78
CA GLU A 149 -8.29 3.56 30.78
C GLU A 149 -8.88 4.93 30.48
N CYS A 150 -9.43 5.08 29.27
CA CYS A 150 -10.06 6.29 28.80
C CYS A 150 -11.14 5.93 27.78
N GLU A 151 -12.38 6.34 28.04
CA GLU A 151 -13.51 5.98 27.16
C GLU A 151 -13.28 6.49 25.73
N GLY A 152 -13.27 5.56 24.79
CA GLY A 152 -13.14 5.83 23.36
C GLY A 152 -11.72 6.15 22.88
N TYR A 153 -10.75 6.39 23.75
CA TYR A 153 -9.37 6.67 23.38
C TYR A 153 -8.48 5.45 23.60
N THR A 154 -7.47 5.32 22.75
CA THR A 154 -6.43 4.30 22.90
C THR A 154 -5.08 4.96 23.07
N ALA A 155 -4.22 4.40 23.90
CA ALA A 155 -2.82 4.79 23.99
C ALA A 155 -1.96 3.61 23.53
N TYR A 156 -0.89 3.95 22.85
CA TYR A 156 0.22 3.05 22.58
C TYR A 156 1.49 3.86 22.77
N ASP A 157 2.14 3.66 23.89
CA ASP A 157 3.32 4.42 24.25
C ASP A 157 4.31 3.54 24.98
N HIS A 158 5.52 4.01 25.04
CA HIS A 158 6.65 3.35 25.65
C HIS A 158 7.47 4.40 26.40
N VAL A 159 7.88 4.08 27.60
CA VAL A 159 8.75 4.94 28.39
C VAL A 159 9.97 4.17 28.89
N SER A 160 11.13 4.75 28.67
CA SER A 160 12.40 4.31 29.21
C SER A 160 12.67 5.05 30.53
N VAL A 161 12.73 4.33 31.61
CA VAL A 161 12.93 4.86 32.96
C VAL A 161 14.33 4.50 33.44
N GLY A 162 15.20 5.48 33.51
CA GLY A 162 16.55 5.35 34.05
C GLY A 162 16.62 5.64 35.54
N ASN A 163 17.77 6.14 35.99
CA ASN A 163 18.05 6.46 37.39
C ASN A 163 17.70 7.90 37.78
N THR A 164 17.09 8.66 36.88
CA THR A 164 16.69 10.07 37.09
C THR A 164 15.22 10.24 36.71
N ALA A 165 14.61 11.31 37.25
CA ALA A 165 13.23 11.64 36.90
C ALA A 165 13.02 11.80 35.40
N VAL A 166 11.87 11.30 34.92
CA VAL A 166 11.51 11.28 33.51
C VAL A 166 10.29 12.14 33.27
N SER A 167 10.30 12.89 32.17
CA SER A 167 9.10 13.54 31.63
C SER A 167 8.69 12.82 30.36
N ASN A 168 7.47 12.25 30.32
CA ASN A 168 6.94 11.50 29.19
C ASN A 168 5.46 11.82 29.03
N ASP A 169 5.09 12.50 27.94
CA ASP A 169 3.69 12.72 27.60
C ASP A 169 3.11 11.46 26.96
N VAL A 170 1.87 11.14 27.32
CA VAL A 170 1.15 9.99 26.77
C VAL A 170 0.16 10.48 25.71
N TYR A 171 0.31 10.00 24.49
CA TYR A 171 -0.51 10.37 23.35
C TYR A 171 -1.70 9.44 23.23
N LEU A 172 -2.89 10.03 23.15
CA LEU A 172 -4.16 9.33 23.06
C LEU A 172 -4.75 9.51 21.67
N ASN A 173 -4.94 8.42 20.99
CA ASN A 173 -5.65 8.43 19.72
C ASN A 173 -7.16 8.48 19.96
N ALA A 174 -7.82 9.49 19.40
CA ALA A 174 -9.26 9.65 19.47
C ALA A 174 -9.98 8.44 18.89
N PRO A 175 -11.20 8.14 19.37
CA PRO A 175 -12.03 7.11 18.75
C PRO A 175 -12.19 7.42 17.27
N GLU A 176 -12.08 6.39 16.47
CA GLU A 176 -12.28 6.51 15.04
C GLU A 176 -13.72 6.96 14.78
N ASP A 177 -13.87 8.06 14.06
CA ASP A 177 -15.17 8.46 13.56
C ASP A 177 -15.56 7.53 12.41
N THR A 178 -16.49 6.64 12.67
CA THR A 178 -17.05 5.68 11.69
C THR A 178 -18.40 6.12 11.15
N SER A 179 -18.86 7.33 11.48
CA SER A 179 -20.13 7.84 10.99
C SER A 179 -20.11 7.97 9.47
N ALA A 180 -21.15 7.46 8.82
CA ALA A 180 -21.34 7.60 7.39
C ALA A 180 -21.46 9.08 7.01
N VAL A 181 -20.88 9.44 5.88
CA VAL A 181 -20.97 10.78 5.32
C VAL A 181 -21.44 10.70 3.87
N ALA A 182 -22.16 11.74 3.44
CA ALA A 182 -22.66 11.80 2.08
C ALA A 182 -21.49 11.85 1.08
N TYR A 183 -21.72 11.30 -0.11
CA TYR A 183 -20.75 11.33 -1.20
C TYR A 183 -20.45 12.75 -1.65
N GLU A 184 -19.18 13.05 -1.79
CA GLU A 184 -18.63 14.28 -2.39
C GLU A 184 -17.63 13.87 -3.49
N ALA A 185 -17.88 14.27 -4.74
CA ALA A 185 -17.00 13.93 -5.86
C ALA A 185 -15.63 14.64 -5.79
N GLU A 186 -15.53 15.74 -5.02
CA GLU A 186 -14.29 16.51 -4.83
C GLU A 186 -14.12 16.92 -3.37
N VAL A 187 -12.90 16.72 -2.86
CA VAL A 187 -12.48 17.15 -1.52
C VAL A 187 -11.22 17.98 -1.66
N LYS A 188 -11.22 19.21 -1.12
CA LYS A 188 -10.06 20.09 -1.12
C LYS A 188 -9.23 19.94 0.14
N VAL A 189 -7.90 19.94 -0.02
CA VAL A 189 -6.93 19.82 1.07
C VAL A 189 -5.93 20.96 0.97
N GLY A 190 -5.64 21.60 2.10
CA GLY A 190 -4.66 22.67 2.24
C GLY A 190 -5.07 23.70 3.27
N ALA A 191 -4.29 24.75 3.43
CA ALA A 191 -4.54 25.79 4.41
C ALA A 191 -5.92 26.46 4.19
N GLY A 192 -6.72 26.48 5.26
CA GLY A 192 -8.08 27.03 5.23
C GLY A 192 -9.11 26.19 4.47
N GLN A 193 -8.78 25.00 4.02
CA GLN A 193 -9.72 24.05 3.43
C GLN A 193 -10.40 23.21 4.53
N LYS A 194 -11.34 22.36 4.15
CA LYS A 194 -12.01 21.39 5.05
C LYS A 194 -10.98 20.49 5.75
N PHE A 195 -9.93 20.13 5.05
CA PHE A 195 -8.82 19.34 5.56
C PHE A 195 -7.49 20.05 5.27
N GLU A 196 -6.58 20.06 6.24
CA GLU A 196 -5.22 20.54 6.05
C GLU A 196 -4.25 19.40 5.72
N LYS A 197 -4.62 18.15 6.08
CA LYS A 197 -3.84 16.93 5.82
C LYS A 197 -4.57 16.00 4.84
N ILE A 198 -3.79 15.39 3.95
CA ILE A 198 -4.29 14.41 2.97
C ILE A 198 -4.79 13.17 3.70
N ALA A 199 -4.08 12.72 4.74
CA ALA A 199 -4.47 11.55 5.54
C ALA A 199 -5.87 11.71 6.15
N ASP A 200 -6.24 12.91 6.64
CA ASP A 200 -7.56 13.18 7.20
C ASP A 200 -8.65 13.16 6.11
N ALA A 201 -8.34 13.69 4.94
CA ALA A 201 -9.26 13.65 3.78
C ALA A 201 -9.49 12.20 3.32
N VAL A 202 -8.46 11.36 3.26
CA VAL A 202 -8.58 9.95 2.88
C VAL A 202 -9.44 9.19 3.89
N LYS A 203 -9.23 9.40 5.19
CA LYS A 203 -10.08 8.82 6.26
C LYS A 203 -11.55 9.27 6.15
N TYR A 204 -11.79 10.53 5.79
CA TYR A 204 -13.13 11.04 5.54
C TYR A 204 -13.78 10.37 4.32
N ILE A 205 -13.03 10.22 3.22
CA ILE A 205 -13.52 9.58 1.99
C ILE A 205 -13.86 8.11 2.24
N ALA A 206 -13.10 7.41 3.08
CA ALA A 206 -13.37 6.01 3.44
C ALA A 206 -14.75 5.80 4.13
N ARG A 207 -15.35 6.87 4.66
CA ARG A 207 -16.67 6.85 5.31
C ARG A 207 -17.80 7.29 4.39
N MET A 208 -17.51 7.70 3.15
CA MET A 208 -18.55 8.15 2.23
C MET A 208 -19.46 7.00 1.81
N GLU A 209 -20.75 7.26 1.83
CA GLU A 209 -21.75 6.39 1.23
C GLU A 209 -21.68 6.55 -0.28
N ARG A 210 -20.92 5.67 -0.94
CA ARG A 210 -20.72 5.67 -2.39
C ARG A 210 -20.63 4.25 -2.93
N SER A 211 -20.94 4.08 -4.21
CA SER A 211 -20.67 2.84 -4.92
C SER A 211 -19.16 2.67 -5.17
N GLU A 212 -18.73 1.44 -5.44
CA GLU A 212 -17.33 1.15 -5.72
C GLU A 212 -16.80 1.93 -6.95
N ASP A 213 -17.66 2.24 -7.94
CA ASP A 213 -17.30 2.97 -9.15
C ASP A 213 -17.23 4.49 -8.97
N GLU A 214 -17.83 5.02 -7.90
CA GLU A 214 -17.83 6.46 -7.64
C GLU A 214 -16.47 6.94 -7.17
N ARG A 215 -15.85 7.78 -8.00
CA ARG A 215 -14.51 8.34 -7.77
C ARG A 215 -14.57 9.62 -6.95
N VAL A 216 -13.64 9.77 -6.01
CA VAL A 216 -13.44 11.02 -5.28
C VAL A 216 -12.10 11.64 -5.69
N THR A 217 -12.13 12.92 -6.03
CA THR A 217 -10.92 13.69 -6.35
C THR A 217 -10.49 14.51 -5.14
N VAL A 218 -9.30 14.24 -4.62
CA VAL A 218 -8.61 15.06 -3.62
C VAL A 218 -7.79 16.11 -4.34
N VAL A 219 -8.17 17.38 -4.17
CA VAL A 219 -7.53 18.52 -4.81
C VAL A 219 -6.60 19.21 -3.83
N LEU A 220 -5.30 19.16 -4.08
CA LEU A 220 -4.27 19.78 -3.26
C LEU A 220 -4.11 21.26 -3.63
N THR A 221 -4.31 22.17 -2.66
CA THR A 221 -4.27 23.62 -2.88
C THR A 221 -2.96 24.27 -2.47
N ASP A 222 -2.13 23.56 -1.67
CA ASP A 222 -0.83 24.04 -1.20
C ASP A 222 0.32 23.43 -2.01
N ASP A 223 1.51 24.03 -1.92
CA ASP A 223 2.70 23.57 -2.63
C ASP A 223 3.33 22.35 -1.97
N LEU A 224 3.19 22.21 -0.64
CA LEU A 224 3.94 21.23 0.14
C LEU A 224 3.08 20.62 1.25
N TYR A 225 3.07 19.29 1.30
CA TYR A 225 2.46 18.46 2.33
C TYR A 225 3.53 17.58 2.96
N ARG A 226 3.79 17.77 4.25
CA ARG A 226 4.76 16.97 5.01
C ARG A 226 4.01 15.96 5.85
N GLU A 227 3.73 14.82 5.25
CA GLU A 227 3.01 13.71 5.89
C GLU A 227 3.23 12.40 5.16
N GLN A 228 3.15 11.29 5.88
CA GLN A 228 2.99 9.98 5.29
C GLN A 228 1.52 9.76 4.96
N VAL A 229 1.24 9.26 3.77
CA VAL A 229 -0.14 9.03 3.30
C VAL A 229 -0.38 7.54 3.10
N ILE A 230 -1.40 7.01 3.75
CA ILE A 230 -1.85 5.63 3.59
C ILE A 230 -3.24 5.67 2.97
N VAL A 231 -3.41 5.01 1.82
CA VAL A 231 -4.68 4.91 1.11
C VAL A 231 -5.15 3.46 1.15
N ASP A 232 -6.33 3.23 1.71
CA ASP A 232 -6.97 1.92 1.85
C ASP A 232 -8.45 1.99 1.44
N THR A 233 -8.73 2.76 0.39
CA THR A 233 -10.09 2.88 -0.17
C THR A 233 -10.01 3.11 -1.67
N PRO A 234 -10.93 2.52 -2.46
CA PRO A 234 -10.83 2.51 -3.91
C PRO A 234 -11.19 3.86 -4.55
N ASN A 235 -10.79 4.01 -5.81
CA ASN A 235 -11.22 5.08 -6.69
C ASN A 235 -10.98 6.50 -6.15
N ILE A 236 -9.79 6.74 -5.60
CA ILE A 236 -9.31 8.07 -5.24
C ILE A 236 -8.41 8.61 -6.35
N THR A 237 -8.60 9.87 -6.69
CA THR A 237 -7.64 10.66 -7.47
C THR A 237 -7.03 11.73 -6.59
N ILE A 238 -5.70 11.84 -6.54
CA ILE A 238 -5.02 12.99 -5.93
C ILE A 238 -4.47 13.85 -7.06
N LYS A 239 -4.85 15.14 -7.10
CA LYS A 239 -4.32 16.08 -8.08
C LYS A 239 -3.98 17.43 -7.48
N SER A 240 -3.01 18.12 -8.05
CA SER A 240 -2.72 19.50 -7.68
C SER A 240 -3.68 20.48 -8.35
N ALA A 241 -4.10 21.53 -7.61
CA ALA A 241 -4.80 22.67 -8.17
C ALA A 241 -3.84 23.64 -8.88
N LYS A 242 -2.53 23.48 -8.71
CA LYS A 242 -1.48 24.36 -9.23
C LYS A 242 -0.84 23.77 -10.48
N GLU A 243 -0.54 24.59 -11.47
CA GLU A 243 0.23 24.16 -12.65
C GLU A 243 1.62 23.67 -12.29
N SER A 244 2.25 24.26 -11.27
CA SER A 244 3.57 23.83 -10.75
C SER A 244 3.56 22.47 -10.09
N GLY A 245 2.38 21.93 -9.79
CA GLY A 245 2.21 20.72 -8.98
C GLY A 245 2.25 20.99 -7.49
N SER A 246 1.97 19.97 -6.71
CA SER A 246 2.10 19.92 -5.26
C SER A 246 3.07 18.81 -4.87
N THR A 247 3.79 18.98 -3.75
CA THR A 247 4.74 17.99 -3.25
C THR A 247 4.18 17.32 -2.00
N ILE A 248 4.22 15.98 -1.97
CA ILE A 248 3.97 15.15 -0.80
C ILE A 248 5.31 14.56 -0.40
N THR A 249 5.81 14.87 0.80
CA THR A 249 7.13 14.45 1.25
C THR A 249 7.11 13.92 2.67
N TRP A 250 7.92 12.91 2.94
CA TRP A 250 8.21 12.41 4.27
C TRP A 250 9.65 11.89 4.34
N TYR A 251 10.11 11.48 5.51
CA TYR A 251 11.53 11.19 5.76
C TYR A 251 11.79 9.77 6.30
N TYR A 252 10.80 8.89 6.33
CA TYR A 252 11.02 7.54 6.85
C TYR A 252 11.84 6.71 5.89
N GLY A 253 12.87 6.05 6.40
CA GLY A 253 13.55 4.97 5.69
C GLY A 253 12.68 3.72 5.64
N VAL A 254 13.13 2.75 4.86
CA VAL A 254 12.45 1.48 4.75
C VAL A 254 12.79 0.59 5.94
N GLY A 255 11.94 0.65 6.92
CA GLY A 255 11.75 -0.31 7.98
C GLY A 255 12.96 -0.83 8.77
N PHE A 256 13.95 -1.39 8.22
CA PHE A 256 14.94 -2.16 8.97
C PHE A 256 16.17 -1.40 9.43
N SER A 257 16.50 -0.35 8.74
CA SER A 257 17.78 0.27 8.89
C SER A 257 17.71 1.71 9.40
N TYR A 258 16.51 2.25 9.51
CA TYR A 258 16.29 3.56 10.09
C TYR A 258 15.81 3.44 11.53
N TYR A 259 16.58 3.99 12.47
CA TYR A 259 16.25 4.00 13.89
C TYR A 259 16.20 5.45 14.37
N SER A 260 15.17 5.79 15.10
CA SER A 260 15.13 7.03 15.85
C SER A 260 15.69 6.84 17.26
N ALA A 261 15.91 7.95 17.97
CA ALA A 261 16.18 7.94 19.38
C ALA A 261 14.99 7.39 20.20
N LYS A 262 13.78 7.48 19.64
CA LYS A 262 12.53 6.91 20.18
C LYS A 262 12.26 5.55 19.55
N LYS A 263 12.92 4.51 20.01
CA LYS A 263 12.72 3.14 19.53
C LYS A 263 11.34 2.63 19.91
N THR A 264 10.71 1.88 19.00
CA THR A 264 9.53 1.09 19.35
C THR A 264 9.89 -0.06 20.28
N THR A 265 8.87 -0.59 20.95
CA THR A 265 8.98 -1.68 21.93
C THR A 265 9.60 -2.94 21.37
N ASP A 266 9.50 -3.20 20.08
CA ASP A 266 10.07 -4.35 19.39
C ASP A 266 11.52 -4.12 18.90
N GLY A 267 12.10 -2.97 19.22
CA GLY A 267 13.46 -2.59 18.80
C GLY A 267 13.59 -2.35 17.30
N LYS A 268 12.46 -2.40 16.56
CA LYS A 268 12.42 -2.09 15.14
C LYS A 268 12.08 -0.62 14.98
N ASN A 269 12.73 0.05 14.14
CA ASN A 269 12.41 1.21 13.36
C ASN A 269 11.19 2.00 13.77
N GLY A 270 11.25 2.76 14.71
CA GLY A 270 10.14 3.58 15.02
C GLY A 270 10.60 4.99 15.19
N SER A 271 10.74 5.64 14.09
CA SER A 271 10.87 7.05 14.14
C SER A 271 9.52 7.67 14.03
N TYR A 272 9.10 8.32 15.07
CA TYR A 272 7.83 9.00 15.05
C TYR A 272 8.03 10.40 15.53
N TYR A 273 7.98 11.31 14.60
CA TYR A 273 7.93 12.73 14.89
C TYR A 273 6.64 13.06 15.66
N ASP A 274 5.54 12.49 15.22
CA ASP A 274 4.23 12.64 15.85
C ASP A 274 3.85 11.35 16.59
N GLU A 275 3.96 11.34 17.91
CA GLU A 275 3.62 10.18 18.74
C GLU A 275 2.13 9.83 18.66
N ALA A 276 1.25 10.78 18.40
CA ALA A 276 -0.16 10.52 18.14
C ALA A 276 -0.34 9.70 16.85
N TRP A 277 0.53 9.91 15.87
CA TRP A 277 0.54 9.10 14.67
C TRP A 277 0.94 7.64 14.94
N ALA A 278 1.90 7.41 15.83
CA ALA A 278 2.37 6.07 16.20
C ALA A 278 1.28 5.17 16.81
N VAL A 279 0.23 5.73 17.38
CA VAL A 279 -0.93 4.98 17.88
C VAL A 279 -2.05 4.84 16.87
N ASP A 280 -1.94 5.46 15.72
CA ASP A 280 -2.92 5.35 14.63
C ASP A 280 -2.96 3.91 14.10
N LYS A 281 -4.18 3.40 13.88
CA LYS A 281 -4.36 2.04 13.35
C LYS A 281 -3.70 1.83 11.99
N TYR A 282 -3.68 2.85 11.14
CA TYR A 282 -3.06 2.76 9.81
C TYR A 282 -1.57 2.54 9.88
N TYR A 283 -0.89 3.16 10.85
CA TYR A 283 0.52 2.89 11.09
C TYR A 283 0.76 1.43 11.43
N LYS A 284 0.00 0.88 12.39
CA LYS A 284 0.10 -0.54 12.76
C LYS A 284 -0.16 -1.44 11.57
N THR A 285 -1.20 -1.15 10.80
CA THR A 285 -1.54 -1.87 9.57
C THR A 285 -0.41 -1.78 8.54
N ALA A 286 0.19 -0.60 8.35
CA ALA A 286 1.32 -0.43 7.43
C ALA A 286 2.52 -1.28 7.84
N VAL A 287 2.87 -1.29 9.12
CA VAL A 287 3.98 -2.13 9.64
C VAL A 287 3.69 -3.62 9.50
N GLU A 288 2.47 -4.05 9.77
CA GLU A 288 2.07 -5.45 9.68
C GLU A 288 1.98 -5.96 8.25
N GLN A 289 1.37 -5.19 7.36
CA GLN A 289 1.19 -5.57 5.95
C GLN A 289 2.43 -5.31 5.09
N ASN A 290 3.24 -4.36 5.48
CA ASN A 290 4.43 -3.96 4.72
C ASN A 290 5.67 -3.85 5.61
N PRO A 291 6.12 -4.93 6.25
CA PRO A 291 7.26 -4.87 7.19
C PRO A 291 8.56 -4.42 6.54
N GLY A 292 8.67 -4.52 5.20
CA GLY A 292 9.85 -4.12 4.46
C GLY A 292 9.82 -2.68 3.92
N HIS A 293 8.65 -2.06 3.75
CA HIS A 293 8.50 -0.75 3.06
C HIS A 293 7.44 0.16 3.71
N TRP A 294 7.04 -0.11 4.94
CA TRP A 294 6.04 0.67 5.67
C TRP A 294 6.41 2.18 5.78
N GLY A 295 7.70 2.50 5.74
CA GLY A 295 8.20 3.87 5.77
C GLY A 295 8.05 4.62 4.44
N SER A 296 7.47 4.04 3.40
CA SER A 296 7.20 4.76 2.15
C SER A 296 6.38 6.02 2.40
N THR A 297 6.68 7.10 1.68
CA THR A 297 5.93 8.35 1.82
C THR A 297 4.44 8.13 1.52
N VAL A 298 4.13 7.32 0.51
CA VAL A 298 2.77 6.91 0.19
C VAL A 298 2.67 5.39 0.16
N ASN A 299 1.70 4.85 0.89
CA ASN A 299 1.35 3.43 0.88
C ASN A 299 -0.05 3.26 0.29
N LEU A 300 -0.15 2.53 -0.81
CA LEU A 300 -1.43 2.14 -1.41
C LEU A 300 -1.68 0.68 -1.06
N PHE A 301 -2.63 0.42 -0.18
CA PHE A 301 -3.02 -0.94 0.17
C PHE A 301 -3.88 -1.56 -0.93
N ALA A 302 -4.12 -2.86 -0.86
CA ALA A 302 -4.85 -3.61 -1.88
C ALA A 302 -6.25 -3.02 -2.18
N ASN A 303 -6.92 -2.47 -1.18
CA ASN A 303 -8.23 -1.84 -1.36
C ASN A 303 -8.18 -0.49 -2.12
N ALA A 304 -7.02 0.11 -2.31
CA ALA A 304 -6.89 1.37 -3.06
C ALA A 304 -6.96 1.18 -4.59
N LYS A 305 -7.65 0.12 -5.05
CA LYS A 305 -7.83 -0.17 -6.47
C LYS A 305 -8.33 1.07 -7.24
N GLY A 306 -7.78 1.27 -8.42
CA GLY A 306 -8.15 2.39 -9.28
C GLY A 306 -7.62 3.74 -8.78
N PHE A 307 -6.61 3.78 -7.91
CA PHE A 307 -5.97 5.03 -7.48
C PHE A 307 -5.35 5.78 -8.65
N LYS A 308 -5.51 7.10 -8.66
CA LYS A 308 -4.87 7.97 -9.67
C LYS A 308 -4.16 9.16 -9.03
N ALA A 309 -3.07 9.58 -9.65
CA ALA A 309 -2.37 10.81 -9.28
C ALA A 309 -2.03 11.65 -10.52
N GLU A 310 -2.26 12.96 -10.44
CA GLU A 310 -1.97 13.89 -11.53
C GLU A 310 -1.20 15.11 -11.03
N ASN A 311 -0.08 15.41 -11.67
CA ASN A 311 0.76 16.59 -11.38
C ASN A 311 1.18 16.69 -9.91
N ILE A 312 1.64 15.56 -9.34
CA ILE A 312 2.11 15.44 -7.96
C ILE A 312 3.59 15.08 -7.95
N THR A 313 4.35 15.76 -7.11
CA THR A 313 5.69 15.33 -6.72
C THR A 313 5.60 14.51 -5.44
N PHE A 314 5.95 13.25 -5.52
CA PHE A 314 6.14 12.37 -4.38
C PHE A 314 7.63 12.34 -4.04
N GLU A 315 7.98 12.61 -2.79
CA GLU A 315 9.37 12.66 -2.36
C GLU A 315 9.57 11.90 -1.05
N ASN A 316 10.71 11.22 -0.94
CA ASN A 316 11.25 10.79 0.34
C ASN A 316 12.56 11.54 0.60
N SER A 317 12.59 12.36 1.63
CA SER A 317 13.71 13.25 1.90
C SER A 317 14.90 12.59 2.61
N LEU A 318 14.76 11.36 3.11
CA LEU A 318 15.76 10.71 3.98
C LEU A 318 17.21 10.80 3.46
N ASN A 319 17.41 10.49 2.19
CA ASN A 319 18.75 10.51 1.56
C ASN A 319 18.99 11.79 0.74
N ARG A 320 18.21 12.83 0.92
CA ARG A 320 18.29 14.07 0.14
C ARG A 320 18.66 15.25 1.01
N TYR A 321 17.89 15.52 2.06
CA TYR A 321 18.12 16.61 3.03
C TYR A 321 17.43 16.32 4.35
N LEU A 322 17.87 16.97 5.41
CA LEU A 322 17.24 16.85 6.73
C LEU A 322 16.06 17.80 6.85
N THR A 323 14.97 17.28 7.39
CA THR A 323 13.77 18.06 7.73
C THR A 323 13.73 18.37 9.23
N GLN A 324 12.92 19.35 9.60
CA GLN A 324 12.70 19.69 11.00
C GLN A 324 12.04 18.53 11.75
N GLU A 325 11.11 17.82 11.11
CA GLU A 325 10.44 16.66 11.64
C GLU A 325 11.43 15.54 11.95
N GLU A 326 12.35 15.26 11.04
CA GLU A 326 13.40 14.26 11.25
C GLU A 326 14.35 14.62 12.41
N LEU A 327 14.71 15.88 12.52
CA LEU A 327 15.54 16.37 13.63
C LEU A 327 14.81 16.28 14.98
N ALA A 328 13.53 16.63 15.01
CA ALA A 328 12.70 16.55 16.22
C ALA A 328 12.46 15.11 16.66
N ASP A 329 12.38 14.17 15.73
CA ASP A 329 12.31 12.74 15.98
C ASP A 329 13.61 12.18 16.59
N GLY A 330 14.71 12.87 16.41
CA GLY A 330 16.00 12.46 16.95
C GLY A 330 16.54 11.20 16.27
N ALA A 331 16.48 11.15 14.94
CA ALA A 331 16.98 10.03 14.16
C ALA A 331 18.37 9.57 14.57
N ASP A 332 18.52 8.27 14.82
CA ASP A 332 19.82 7.70 15.18
C ASP A 332 20.76 7.70 13.98
N LYS A 333 21.86 8.38 14.15
CA LYS A 333 22.92 8.54 13.13
C LYS A 333 23.87 7.34 13.00
N ASN A 334 23.68 6.31 13.82
CA ASN A 334 24.63 5.19 13.88
C ASN A 334 24.16 3.94 13.13
N VAL A 335 23.06 4.01 12.43
CA VAL A 335 22.39 2.84 11.84
C VAL A 335 23.10 2.28 10.64
N THR A 336 23.77 3.10 9.86
CA THR A 336 24.63 2.61 8.78
C THR A 336 25.97 3.31 8.81
N PRO A 337 27.03 2.61 8.36
CA PRO A 337 28.33 3.22 8.40
C PRO A 337 28.32 4.52 7.60
N ALA A 338 28.66 5.60 8.26
CA ALA A 338 28.92 6.91 7.67
C ALA A 338 27.70 7.79 7.31
N CYS A 339 26.58 7.66 7.98
CA CYS A 339 25.58 8.73 7.93
C CYS A 339 26.18 10.05 8.44
N THR A 340 25.90 11.15 7.74
CA THR A 340 26.18 12.49 8.21
C THR A 340 25.50 12.71 9.56
N ALA A 341 26.15 13.43 10.45
CA ALA A 341 25.50 13.86 11.69
C ALA A 341 24.24 14.66 11.33
N ARG A 342 23.09 14.13 11.70
CA ARG A 342 21.76 14.70 11.42
C ARG A 342 21.45 15.71 12.52
N THR A 343 22.07 16.87 12.48
CA THR A 343 21.98 17.89 13.54
C THR A 343 21.50 19.25 13.06
N THR A 344 21.42 19.46 11.76
CA THR A 344 21.08 20.76 11.17
C THR A 344 20.06 20.58 10.05
N GLU A 345 18.95 21.30 10.13
CA GLU A 345 17.92 21.35 9.11
C GLU A 345 18.50 21.76 7.75
N ASN A 346 17.92 21.23 6.67
CA ASN A 346 18.28 21.50 5.28
C ASN A 346 19.75 21.21 4.90
N ILE A 347 20.48 20.47 5.72
CA ILE A 347 21.79 20.00 5.33
C ILE A 347 21.65 18.97 4.19
N ASP A 348 22.44 19.12 3.15
CA ASP A 348 22.50 18.15 2.07
C ASP A 348 23.23 16.88 2.55
N VAL A 349 22.54 15.75 2.56
CA VAL A 349 23.08 14.47 3.02
C VAL A 349 23.50 13.57 1.85
N ARG A 350 23.33 13.97 0.59
CA ARG A 350 23.63 13.19 -0.61
C ARG A 350 25.10 12.83 -0.75
N SER A 351 25.98 13.66 -0.23
CA SER A 351 27.44 13.42 -0.26
C SER A 351 27.87 12.33 0.73
N LYS A 352 26.98 11.84 1.55
CA LYS A 352 27.29 10.84 2.58
C LYS A 352 26.66 9.52 2.19
N ALA A 353 27.41 8.48 2.13
CA ALA A 353 27.03 7.13 1.70
C ALA A 353 25.87 6.50 2.51
N ALA A 354 24.74 7.19 2.59
CA ALA A 354 23.52 6.65 3.14
C ALA A 354 23.03 5.56 2.20
N LYS A 355 23.11 4.33 2.62
CA LYS A 355 22.64 3.16 1.86
C LYS A 355 21.25 2.73 2.30
N GLU A 356 20.50 3.66 2.87
CA GLU A 356 19.14 3.41 3.32
C GLU A 356 18.20 3.35 2.13
N ARG A 357 17.34 2.34 2.13
CA ARG A 357 16.19 2.32 1.24
C ARG A 357 15.21 3.38 1.70
N ALA A 358 14.70 4.14 0.76
CA ALA A 358 13.83 5.28 1.04
C ALA A 358 12.72 5.34 -0.01
N ALA A 359 11.80 4.38 0.03
CA ALA A 359 10.73 4.30 -0.94
C ALA A 359 9.81 5.52 -0.85
N VAL A 360 9.41 6.01 -2.00
CA VAL A 360 8.45 7.10 -2.11
C VAL A 360 7.03 6.55 -2.12
N ILE A 361 6.83 5.50 -2.90
CA ILE A 361 5.52 4.89 -3.03
C ILE A 361 5.64 3.36 -2.98
N TYR A 362 4.78 2.75 -2.18
CA TYR A 362 4.56 1.32 -2.15
C TYR A 362 3.16 1.01 -2.68
N ILE A 363 3.09 0.22 -3.75
CA ILE A 363 1.85 -0.04 -4.49
C ILE A 363 1.47 -1.50 -4.30
N GLN A 364 0.41 -1.77 -3.55
CA GLN A 364 -0.26 -3.08 -3.46
C GLN A 364 -1.59 -3.07 -4.22
N ALA A 365 -2.04 -1.87 -4.59
CA ALA A 365 -3.32 -1.66 -5.26
C ALA A 365 -3.21 -1.90 -6.76
N ASP A 366 -4.24 -2.50 -7.31
CA ASP A 366 -4.37 -2.75 -8.74
C ASP A 366 -4.99 -1.55 -9.50
N ASP A 367 -4.83 -1.53 -10.84
CA ASP A 367 -5.38 -0.49 -11.74
C ASP A 367 -4.99 0.95 -11.33
N THR A 368 -3.73 1.17 -10.94
CA THR A 368 -3.27 2.49 -10.54
C THR A 368 -2.68 3.28 -11.71
N GLU A 369 -2.93 4.58 -11.75
CA GLU A 369 -2.46 5.46 -12.81
C GLU A 369 -1.76 6.72 -12.27
N TYR A 370 -0.64 7.09 -12.90
CA TYR A 370 0.14 8.27 -12.55
C TYR A 370 0.42 9.08 -13.81
N LYS A 371 0.03 10.35 -13.81
CA LYS A 371 0.23 11.24 -14.96
C LYS A 371 0.93 12.51 -14.53
N ASP A 372 1.97 12.90 -15.28
CA ASP A 372 2.73 14.13 -15.04
C ASP A 372 3.29 14.21 -13.59
N CYS A 373 3.59 13.07 -12.97
CA CYS A 373 4.07 12.97 -11.60
C CYS A 373 5.59 12.87 -11.53
N LYS A 374 6.15 13.19 -10.35
CA LYS A 374 7.57 13.00 -10.04
C LYS A 374 7.72 12.12 -8.83
N PHE A 375 8.63 11.15 -8.87
CA PHE A 375 8.97 10.25 -7.78
C PHE A 375 10.45 10.44 -7.46
N LEU A 376 10.74 11.11 -6.34
CA LEU A 376 12.07 11.62 -6.03
C LEU A 376 12.64 10.96 -4.78
N SER A 377 13.62 10.08 -4.95
CA SER A 377 14.37 9.47 -3.87
C SER A 377 15.70 8.92 -4.37
N SER A 378 16.21 7.86 -3.72
CA SER A 378 17.52 7.26 -3.98
C SER A 378 17.44 5.77 -4.26
N GLN A 379 17.10 4.95 -3.28
CA GLN A 379 16.97 3.50 -3.40
C GLN A 379 15.52 3.06 -3.17
N ASP A 380 15.05 2.10 -3.97
CA ASP A 380 13.68 1.54 -3.91
C ASP A 380 12.59 2.62 -4.10
N THR A 381 12.82 3.63 -4.94
CA THR A 381 11.95 4.82 -5.06
C THR A 381 10.49 4.43 -5.36
N VAL A 382 10.25 3.60 -6.38
CA VAL A 382 8.94 3.05 -6.71
C VAL A 382 8.96 1.56 -6.44
N TYR A 383 8.16 1.11 -5.48
CA TYR A 383 8.04 -0.29 -5.12
C TYR A 383 6.64 -0.82 -5.44
N THR A 384 6.56 -1.81 -6.33
CA THR A 384 5.31 -2.52 -6.67
C THR A 384 5.25 -3.81 -5.84
N GLY A 385 4.23 -3.97 -5.02
CA GLY A 385 4.22 -5.00 -3.96
C GLY A 385 3.61 -6.33 -4.33
N ASP A 386 2.64 -6.35 -5.25
CA ASP A 386 1.89 -7.54 -5.60
C ASP A 386 2.15 -7.98 -7.05
N ALA A 387 2.34 -9.29 -7.25
CA ALA A 387 2.57 -9.89 -8.56
C ALA A 387 1.36 -9.80 -9.52
N GLN A 388 0.18 -9.52 -9.00
CA GLN A 388 -1.04 -9.42 -9.81
C GLN A 388 -1.36 -7.99 -10.25
N GLU A 389 -0.82 -6.99 -9.57
CA GLU A 389 -1.15 -5.60 -9.81
C GLU A 389 -0.61 -5.07 -11.14
N VAL A 390 -1.37 -4.19 -11.77
CA VAL A 390 -0.95 -3.39 -12.93
C VAL A 390 -0.99 -1.92 -12.55
N SER A 391 0.06 -1.20 -12.94
CA SER A 391 0.21 0.24 -12.71
C SER A 391 0.63 0.92 -14.00
N TYR A 392 0.08 2.10 -14.29
CA TYR A 392 0.42 2.85 -15.49
C TYR A 392 0.99 4.23 -15.15
N PHE A 393 2.20 4.50 -15.64
CA PHE A 393 2.92 5.75 -15.44
C PHE A 393 3.07 6.46 -16.77
N LYS A 394 2.46 7.65 -16.91
CA LYS A 394 2.52 8.45 -18.13
C LYS A 394 3.23 9.77 -17.88
N ASN A 395 4.26 10.06 -18.68
CA ASN A 395 5.01 11.32 -18.62
C ASN A 395 5.50 11.65 -17.19
N CYS A 396 5.98 10.63 -16.47
CA CYS A 396 6.48 10.77 -15.10
C CYS A 396 8.00 10.88 -15.06
N VAL A 397 8.50 11.50 -14.00
CA VAL A 397 9.94 11.50 -13.68
C VAL A 397 10.17 10.57 -12.50
N ILE A 398 11.03 9.58 -12.66
CA ILE A 398 11.44 8.67 -11.59
C ILE A 398 12.93 8.85 -11.37
N GLU A 399 13.30 9.19 -10.13
CA GLU A 399 14.67 9.51 -9.77
C GLU A 399 15.21 8.51 -8.74
N GLY A 400 16.44 8.06 -8.93
CA GLY A 400 17.09 7.19 -7.98
C GLY A 400 18.47 6.70 -8.44
N THR A 401 19.04 5.78 -7.65
CA THR A 401 20.37 5.20 -7.92
C THR A 401 20.36 3.69 -7.87
N THR A 402 19.74 3.09 -6.85
CA THR A 402 19.80 1.63 -6.65
C THR A 402 18.41 1.06 -6.61
N ASP A 403 18.11 0.15 -7.55
CA ASP A 403 16.83 -0.57 -7.61
C ASP A 403 15.63 0.38 -7.51
N TYR A 404 15.77 1.57 -8.09
CA TYR A 404 14.82 2.63 -7.81
C TYR A 404 13.45 2.41 -8.44
N ILE A 405 13.30 1.34 -9.24
CA ILE A 405 12.03 0.78 -9.67
C ILE A 405 12.10 -0.72 -9.38
N CYS A 406 11.32 -1.20 -8.41
CA CYS A 406 11.46 -2.58 -7.95
C CYS A 406 10.14 -3.18 -7.45
N GLY A 407 10.14 -4.49 -7.20
CA GLY A 407 9.01 -5.24 -6.68
C GLY A 407 8.46 -6.32 -7.60
N ASP A 408 7.25 -6.76 -7.35
CA ASP A 408 6.62 -7.91 -8.02
C ASP A 408 5.55 -7.56 -9.07
N GLY A 409 5.06 -6.31 -9.11
CA GLY A 409 3.97 -5.88 -9.98
C GLY A 409 4.29 -5.85 -11.48
N ASN A 410 3.32 -5.43 -12.26
CA ASN A 410 3.41 -5.32 -13.71
C ASN A 410 3.23 -3.86 -14.18
N PRO A 411 4.14 -2.94 -13.84
CA PRO A 411 4.01 -1.54 -14.22
C PRO A 411 4.38 -1.29 -15.68
N VAL A 412 3.66 -0.35 -16.29
CA VAL A 412 3.98 0.21 -17.59
C VAL A 412 4.43 1.67 -17.40
N PHE A 413 5.62 1.98 -17.88
CA PHE A 413 6.18 3.33 -17.91
C PHE A 413 6.16 3.84 -19.34
N ASP A 414 5.34 4.83 -19.63
CA ASP A 414 5.14 5.38 -20.97
C ASP A 414 5.56 6.84 -21.01
N GLU A 415 6.50 7.17 -21.90
CA GLU A 415 7.10 8.51 -22.03
C GLU A 415 7.69 9.06 -20.73
N CYS A 416 8.19 8.18 -19.84
CA CYS A 416 8.77 8.58 -18.57
C CYS A 416 10.24 8.94 -18.68
N THR A 417 10.70 9.82 -17.78
CA THR A 417 12.11 10.17 -17.61
C THR A 417 12.67 9.43 -16.40
N LEU A 418 13.68 8.60 -16.63
CA LEU A 418 14.39 7.85 -15.60
C LEU A 418 15.71 8.60 -15.31
N SER A 419 15.77 9.21 -14.13
CA SER A 419 16.86 10.12 -13.79
C SER A 419 17.79 9.48 -12.77
N MET A 420 19.05 9.30 -13.16
CA MET A 420 20.08 8.84 -12.24
C MET A 420 20.40 9.94 -11.22
N TYR A 421 20.22 9.62 -9.95
CA TYR A 421 20.49 10.51 -8.82
C TYR A 421 21.57 9.91 -7.93
N SER A 422 22.59 10.69 -7.59
CA SER A 422 23.61 10.24 -6.65
C SER A 422 23.34 10.80 -5.25
N TYR A 423 23.29 9.92 -4.27
CA TYR A 423 23.24 10.24 -2.85
C TYR A 423 24.60 9.98 -2.15
N SER A 424 25.65 9.76 -2.92
CA SER A 424 26.96 9.38 -2.40
C SER A 424 28.09 10.04 -3.18
N ASP A 425 29.14 10.44 -2.49
CA ASP A 425 30.43 10.88 -3.06
C ASP A 425 31.26 9.72 -3.61
N MET A 426 30.79 8.50 -3.52
CA MET A 426 31.53 7.32 -3.94
C MET A 426 31.85 7.38 -5.43
N GLU A 427 33.08 6.99 -5.77
CA GLU A 427 33.50 6.91 -7.15
C GLU A 427 32.72 5.86 -7.93
N ALA A 428 32.29 6.22 -9.14
CA ALA A 428 31.75 5.33 -10.16
C ALA A 428 30.69 4.33 -9.60
N VAL A 429 29.55 4.82 -9.18
CA VAL A 429 28.45 3.96 -8.78
C VAL A 429 27.73 3.45 -10.04
N ALA A 430 27.56 2.13 -10.17
CA ALA A 430 26.61 1.58 -11.11
C ALA A 430 25.21 1.90 -10.60
N SER A 431 24.42 2.64 -11.37
CA SER A 431 23.00 2.81 -11.09
C SER A 431 22.22 1.58 -11.56
N TYR A 432 21.34 1.07 -10.72
CA TYR A 432 20.44 -0.04 -11.08
C TYR A 432 19.03 0.51 -11.23
N ILE A 433 18.49 0.48 -12.47
CA ILE A 433 17.17 1.04 -12.73
C ILE A 433 16.12 0.09 -12.18
N VAL A 434 16.12 -1.17 -12.63
CA VAL A 434 15.07 -2.14 -12.30
C VAL A 434 15.59 -3.31 -11.49
N ALA A 435 14.86 -3.67 -10.44
CA ALA A 435 15.00 -4.91 -9.69
C ALA A 435 13.63 -5.60 -9.54
N SER A 436 13.12 -6.13 -10.64
CA SER A 436 11.81 -6.81 -10.68
C SER A 436 11.92 -8.22 -10.09
N LYS A 437 10.85 -8.69 -9.42
CA LYS A 437 10.68 -10.09 -9.05
C LYS A 437 9.65 -10.81 -9.93
N ALA A 438 8.88 -10.06 -10.72
CA ALA A 438 7.84 -10.61 -11.60
C ALA A 438 8.39 -11.70 -12.53
N LYS A 439 7.75 -12.85 -12.53
CA LYS A 439 8.10 -14.00 -13.36
C LYS A 439 6.87 -14.48 -14.15
N GLY A 440 7.05 -14.73 -15.45
CA GLY A 440 6.03 -15.32 -16.29
C GLY A 440 4.83 -14.43 -16.59
N LYS A 441 4.92 -13.12 -16.29
CA LYS A 441 3.96 -12.08 -16.61
C LYS A 441 4.62 -11.05 -17.52
N HIS A 442 3.88 -10.01 -17.97
CA HIS A 442 4.53 -9.01 -18.80
C HIS A 442 5.66 -8.27 -18.05
N GLY A 443 5.60 -8.28 -16.72
CA GLY A 443 6.62 -7.64 -15.89
C GLY A 443 6.64 -6.13 -16.08
N TYR A 444 7.82 -5.55 -16.11
CA TYR A 444 8.03 -4.12 -16.25
C TYR A 444 8.20 -3.75 -17.71
N ILE A 445 7.38 -2.84 -18.22
CA ILE A 445 7.45 -2.34 -19.61
C ILE A 445 7.80 -0.85 -19.59
N PHE A 446 8.84 -0.50 -20.31
CA PHE A 446 9.27 0.88 -20.55
C PHE A 446 9.09 1.20 -22.03
N ASN A 447 8.23 2.17 -22.33
CA ASN A 447 7.95 2.60 -23.70
C ASN A 447 8.27 4.08 -23.90
N ASN A 448 9.05 4.41 -24.91
CA ASN A 448 9.46 5.80 -25.24
C ASN A 448 10.08 6.54 -24.04
N CYS A 449 10.69 5.83 -23.11
CA CYS A 449 11.30 6.40 -21.92
C CYS A 449 12.68 7.02 -22.23
N LYS A 450 13.07 7.98 -21.37
CA LYS A 450 14.38 8.63 -21.44
C LYS A 450 15.20 8.28 -20.21
N ILE A 451 16.48 7.96 -20.42
CA ILE A 451 17.45 7.76 -19.32
C ILE A 451 18.40 8.96 -19.33
N VAL A 452 18.38 9.72 -18.24
CA VAL A 452 19.16 10.94 -18.07
C VAL A 452 19.91 10.95 -16.75
N THR A 453 20.82 11.89 -16.60
CA THR A 453 21.52 12.16 -15.36
C THR A 453 20.94 13.42 -14.72
N THR A 454 20.58 13.38 -13.45
CA THR A 454 20.26 14.63 -12.72
C THR A 454 21.51 15.48 -12.60
N SER A 455 21.40 16.76 -12.89
CA SER A 455 22.48 17.75 -12.77
C SER A 455 22.95 17.96 -11.31
N SER A 456 22.32 17.31 -10.37
CA SER A 456 22.39 17.66 -8.96
C SER A 456 23.55 17.04 -8.21
N THR A 457 24.57 16.48 -8.77
CA THR A 457 25.76 16.25 -7.95
C THR A 457 26.49 14.93 -8.11
N GLY A 458 27.79 14.98 -8.05
CA GLY A 458 28.67 13.88 -7.68
C GLY A 458 28.68 12.66 -8.61
N LEU A 459 27.80 12.62 -9.61
CA LEU A 459 27.84 11.59 -10.65
C LEU A 459 29.05 11.86 -11.53
N LYS A 460 29.99 10.96 -11.47
CA LYS A 460 31.16 11.04 -12.31
C LYS A 460 30.81 10.56 -13.73
N ALA A 461 31.49 11.08 -14.72
CA ALA A 461 31.35 10.67 -16.12
C ALA A 461 31.54 9.15 -16.36
N THR A 462 32.05 8.44 -15.37
CA THR A 462 32.26 6.99 -15.35
C THR A 462 31.08 6.20 -14.80
N SER A 463 30.06 6.86 -14.23
CA SER A 463 28.86 6.18 -13.73
C SER A 463 28.03 5.60 -14.86
N LYS A 464 27.55 4.38 -14.70
CA LYS A 464 26.83 3.61 -15.71
C LYS A 464 25.49 3.15 -15.19
N ASN A 465 24.48 3.13 -16.06
CA ASN A 465 23.21 2.51 -15.76
C ASN A 465 23.23 1.02 -16.12
N ILE A 466 22.71 0.22 -15.20
CA ILE A 466 22.30 -1.15 -15.42
C ILE A 466 20.80 -1.13 -15.61
N LEU A 467 20.32 -1.60 -16.75
CA LEU A 467 18.90 -1.54 -17.11
C LEU A 467 18.03 -2.40 -16.18
N ALA A 468 18.48 -3.64 -15.90
CA ALA A 468 17.78 -4.51 -14.98
C ALA A 468 18.68 -5.56 -14.32
N ARG A 469 18.21 -6.05 -13.15
CA ARG A 469 18.75 -7.20 -12.45
C ARG A 469 17.65 -8.02 -11.81
N ALA A 470 17.18 -9.05 -12.45
CA ALA A 470 16.08 -9.98 -12.13
C ALA A 470 14.74 -9.65 -12.80
N GLY A 471 13.89 -10.65 -12.89
CA GLY A 471 12.51 -10.60 -13.34
C GLY A 471 12.30 -10.50 -14.84
N THR A 472 11.14 -10.03 -15.23
CA THR A 472 10.74 -9.78 -16.61
C THR A 472 10.74 -8.28 -16.87
N VAL A 473 11.50 -7.82 -17.86
CA VAL A 473 11.63 -6.39 -18.18
C VAL A 473 11.73 -6.19 -19.69
N THR A 474 10.92 -5.28 -20.20
CA THR A 474 10.87 -4.92 -21.62
C THR A 474 11.16 -3.44 -21.82
N TRP A 475 12.14 -3.14 -22.67
CA TRP A 475 12.53 -1.79 -23.05
C TRP A 475 12.16 -1.53 -24.51
N LEU A 476 11.34 -0.55 -24.79
CA LEU A 476 10.87 -0.17 -26.12
C LEU A 476 11.20 1.30 -26.41
N ASN A 477 11.94 1.58 -27.50
CA ASN A 477 12.26 2.92 -27.95
C ASN A 477 12.88 3.81 -26.86
N THR A 478 13.89 3.30 -26.16
CA THR A 478 14.52 3.99 -25.04
C THR A 478 15.55 5.02 -25.55
N GLU A 479 15.31 6.29 -25.23
CA GLU A 479 16.30 7.37 -25.48
C GLU A 479 17.28 7.42 -24.30
N VAL A 480 18.58 7.41 -24.57
CA VAL A 480 19.63 7.60 -23.58
C VAL A 480 20.43 8.86 -23.89
N GLU A 481 20.64 9.72 -22.88
CA GLU A 481 21.34 10.99 -23.04
C GLU A 481 22.70 10.84 -23.73
N SER A 482 23.38 9.72 -23.49
CA SER A 482 24.62 9.31 -24.14
C SER A 482 24.78 7.80 -24.12
N ALA A 483 25.26 7.21 -25.20
CA ALA A 483 25.54 5.77 -25.28
C ALA A 483 26.45 5.28 -24.15
N ASN A 484 27.34 6.13 -23.66
CA ASN A 484 28.25 5.81 -22.55
C ASN A 484 27.56 5.71 -21.18
N MET A 485 26.33 6.14 -21.04
CA MET A 485 25.57 6.04 -19.79
C MET A 485 25.04 4.63 -19.51
N ILE A 486 24.99 3.77 -20.50
CA ILE A 486 24.56 2.39 -20.32
C ILE A 486 25.81 1.51 -20.19
N ASP A 487 25.84 0.63 -19.21
CA ASP A 487 26.82 -0.45 -19.14
C ASP A 487 26.66 -1.33 -20.39
N PRO A 488 27.73 -1.65 -21.13
CA PRO A 488 27.59 -2.48 -22.33
C PRO A 488 26.85 -3.81 -22.09
N VAL A 489 27.05 -4.43 -20.93
CA VAL A 489 26.35 -5.66 -20.53
C VAL A 489 24.88 -5.38 -20.22
N ALA A 490 24.56 -4.21 -19.68
CA ALA A 490 23.25 -3.64 -19.32
C ALA A 490 22.39 -4.43 -18.32
N TYR A 491 22.63 -5.71 -18.13
CA TYR A 491 21.86 -6.58 -17.25
C TYR A 491 22.79 -7.37 -16.34
N LYS A 492 22.43 -7.52 -15.07
CA LYS A 492 23.29 -8.20 -14.07
C LYS A 492 22.52 -9.21 -13.23
N ASP A 493 23.24 -10.18 -12.70
CA ASP A 493 22.72 -11.12 -11.72
C ASP A 493 22.37 -10.38 -10.40
N MET A 494 21.32 -10.86 -9.75
CA MET A 494 20.99 -10.51 -8.37
C MET A 494 20.75 -11.82 -7.58
N ASN A 495 19.51 -12.15 -7.31
CA ASN A 495 19.13 -13.43 -6.66
C ASN A 495 18.92 -14.55 -7.67
N ALA A 496 18.83 -14.22 -8.95
CA ALA A 496 18.71 -15.11 -10.08
C ALA A 496 19.77 -14.75 -11.13
N LYS A 497 20.10 -15.70 -11.99
CA LYS A 497 21.00 -15.46 -13.11
C LYS A 497 20.27 -14.72 -14.22
N VAL A 498 20.99 -13.82 -14.93
CA VAL A 498 20.45 -13.10 -16.09
C VAL A 498 19.82 -14.04 -17.11
N LYS A 499 20.44 -15.18 -17.39
CA LYS A 499 19.93 -16.17 -18.32
C LYS A 499 18.60 -16.83 -17.92
N ASP A 500 18.23 -16.75 -16.66
CA ASP A 500 16.98 -17.29 -16.11
C ASP A 500 15.90 -16.18 -15.97
N ALA A 501 16.23 -14.95 -16.34
CA ALA A 501 15.35 -13.80 -16.41
C ALA A 501 14.79 -13.64 -17.84
N HIS A 502 13.81 -12.75 -18.00
CA HIS A 502 13.17 -12.49 -19.29
C HIS A 502 13.38 -11.02 -19.66
N TYR A 503 14.47 -10.72 -20.37
CA TYR A 503 14.81 -9.37 -20.78
C TYR A 503 14.63 -9.21 -22.29
N TYR A 504 13.91 -8.14 -22.65
CA TYR A 504 13.59 -7.76 -24.00
C TYR A 504 14.00 -6.30 -24.23
N GLU A 505 14.65 -6.02 -25.35
CA GLU A 505 15.10 -4.67 -25.70
C GLU A 505 14.84 -4.40 -27.20
N TYR A 506 14.29 -3.22 -27.51
CA TYR A 506 14.09 -2.76 -28.88
C TYR A 506 14.42 -1.26 -28.98
N ASN A 507 15.22 -0.91 -30.00
CA ASN A 507 15.48 0.46 -30.42
C ASN A 507 15.96 1.39 -29.31
N THR A 508 17.01 1.02 -28.57
CA THR A 508 17.71 1.92 -27.66
C THR A 508 18.60 2.84 -28.48
N HIS A 509 18.44 4.17 -28.32
CA HIS A 509 19.11 5.16 -29.16
C HIS A 509 19.48 6.44 -28.39
N THR A 510 20.37 7.23 -28.92
CA THR A 510 20.71 8.58 -28.44
C THR A 510 19.73 9.63 -28.99
N PRO A 511 19.70 10.90 -28.48
CA PRO A 511 18.74 11.92 -28.90
C PRO A 511 18.81 12.26 -30.41
N ASP A 512 19.93 12.03 -31.07
CA ASP A 512 20.09 12.21 -32.52
C ASP A 512 19.59 10.98 -33.34
N GLY A 513 19.02 9.97 -32.66
CA GLY A 513 18.53 8.74 -33.27
C GLY A 513 19.60 7.67 -33.56
N THR A 514 20.85 7.89 -33.15
CA THR A 514 21.90 6.89 -33.32
C THR A 514 21.63 5.69 -32.41
N ALA A 515 21.57 4.49 -32.99
CA ALA A 515 21.34 3.26 -32.23
C ALA A 515 22.53 2.97 -31.26
N VAL A 516 22.21 2.56 -30.05
CA VAL A 516 23.19 2.08 -29.08
C VAL A 516 23.60 0.66 -29.45
N ASP A 517 24.92 0.36 -29.41
CA ASP A 517 25.41 -0.97 -29.65
C ASP A 517 24.96 -1.96 -28.56
N THR A 518 24.18 -2.95 -28.95
CA THR A 518 23.65 -3.99 -28.07
C THR A 518 24.41 -5.32 -28.17
N SER A 519 25.49 -5.38 -28.94
CA SER A 519 26.25 -6.62 -29.19
C SER A 519 26.90 -7.21 -27.93
N ALA A 520 27.18 -6.39 -26.93
CA ALA A 520 27.75 -6.77 -25.65
C ALA A 520 26.72 -7.04 -24.53
N ARG A 521 25.43 -7.09 -24.84
CA ARG A 521 24.40 -7.42 -23.85
C ARG A 521 24.64 -8.79 -23.22
N ALA A 522 24.20 -8.96 -21.98
CA ALA A 522 24.34 -10.22 -21.26
C ALA A 522 23.67 -11.38 -22.02
N GLU A 523 24.23 -12.58 -21.86
CA GLU A 523 23.64 -13.79 -22.43
C GLU A 523 22.20 -13.99 -21.90
N GLY A 524 21.26 -14.29 -22.81
CA GLY A 524 19.83 -14.47 -22.48
C GLY A 524 18.96 -13.24 -22.70
N VAL A 525 19.55 -12.09 -23.06
CA VAL A 525 18.77 -10.91 -23.46
C VAL A 525 18.27 -11.07 -24.90
N THR A 526 17.00 -10.81 -25.13
CA THR A 526 16.37 -10.87 -26.46
C THR A 526 16.29 -9.45 -27.05
N ILE A 527 17.00 -9.22 -28.16
CA ILE A 527 16.81 -8.00 -28.94
C ILE A 527 15.64 -8.25 -29.91
N LEU A 528 14.57 -7.50 -29.69
CA LEU A 528 13.32 -7.66 -30.45
C LEU A 528 13.46 -7.11 -31.88
N THR A 529 12.72 -7.72 -32.80
CA THR A 529 12.44 -7.12 -34.11
C THR A 529 11.38 -6.04 -34.02
N ALA A 530 11.24 -5.19 -35.02
CA ALA A 530 10.18 -4.18 -35.08
C ALA A 530 8.78 -4.84 -35.06
N GLU A 531 8.63 -5.98 -35.71
CA GLU A 531 7.38 -6.75 -35.72
C GLU A 531 7.00 -7.27 -34.33
N ASP A 532 7.97 -7.81 -33.57
CA ASP A 532 7.70 -8.33 -32.24
C ASP A 532 7.45 -7.19 -31.21
N ALA A 533 8.19 -6.10 -31.34
CA ALA A 533 7.95 -4.92 -30.51
C ALA A 533 6.56 -4.31 -30.71
N ALA A 534 6.06 -4.30 -31.97
CA ALA A 534 4.73 -3.79 -32.31
C ALA A 534 3.57 -4.64 -31.75
N LYS A 535 3.83 -5.91 -31.37
CA LYS A 535 2.82 -6.79 -30.77
C LYS A 535 2.60 -6.52 -29.27
N ILE A 536 3.46 -5.71 -28.65
CA ILE A 536 3.38 -5.43 -27.21
C ILE A 536 2.36 -4.32 -26.98
N ASP A 537 1.21 -4.66 -26.39
CA ASP A 537 0.19 -3.69 -26.03
C ASP A 537 0.57 -3.00 -24.69
N ILE A 538 0.82 -1.70 -24.77
CA ILE A 538 1.16 -0.86 -23.62
C ILE A 538 -0.04 -0.04 -23.09
N LYS A 539 -1.20 -0.11 -23.75
CA LYS A 539 -2.35 0.75 -23.43
C LYS A 539 -3.38 0.09 -22.53
N ALA A 540 -3.48 -1.25 -22.59
CA ALA A 540 -4.41 -1.99 -21.79
C ALA A 540 -3.77 -2.28 -20.41
N LEU A 541 -4.29 -1.67 -19.35
CA LEU A 541 -3.95 -2.05 -17.98
C LEU A 541 -4.42 -3.48 -17.73
N HIS A 542 -5.69 -3.75 -18.01
CA HIS A 542 -6.26 -5.09 -18.04
C HIS A 542 -7.22 -5.25 -19.19
N THR A 543 -7.18 -6.39 -19.86
CA THR A 543 -8.11 -6.78 -20.92
C THR A 543 -8.75 -8.09 -20.54
N ALA A 544 -10.04 -8.09 -20.24
CA ALA A 544 -10.77 -9.30 -19.88
C ALA A 544 -10.74 -10.34 -20.99
N GLY A 545 -10.31 -11.55 -20.65
CA GLY A 545 -10.41 -12.74 -21.49
C GLY A 545 -11.78 -13.41 -21.40
N GLU A 546 -11.89 -14.57 -22.00
CA GLU A 546 -13.06 -15.44 -21.89
C GLU A 546 -13.15 -16.06 -20.49
N TRP A 547 -14.34 -16.58 -20.15
CA TRP A 547 -14.53 -17.32 -18.92
C TRP A 547 -13.73 -18.62 -18.92
N ILE A 548 -12.95 -18.84 -17.86
CA ILE A 548 -12.21 -20.08 -17.59
C ILE A 548 -12.97 -20.80 -16.47
N VAL A 549 -13.34 -22.05 -16.70
CA VAL A 549 -14.02 -22.87 -15.69
C VAL A 549 -12.96 -23.49 -14.77
N ASP A 550 -12.99 -23.15 -13.49
CA ASP A 550 -12.10 -23.70 -12.45
C ASP A 550 -12.63 -25.01 -11.91
N LYS A 551 -13.94 -25.04 -11.75
CA LYS A 551 -14.66 -26.20 -11.25
C LYS A 551 -16.01 -26.31 -11.96
N GLU A 552 -16.25 -27.44 -12.59
CA GLU A 552 -17.56 -27.74 -13.17
C GLU A 552 -18.62 -27.89 -12.08
N ALA A 553 -19.82 -27.39 -12.35
CA ALA A 553 -20.95 -27.63 -11.47
C ALA A 553 -21.45 -29.06 -11.54
N THR A 554 -21.85 -29.63 -10.43
CA THR A 554 -22.54 -30.93 -10.34
C THR A 554 -23.94 -30.74 -9.76
N ALA A 555 -24.74 -31.82 -9.71
CA ALA A 555 -26.02 -31.75 -9.04
C ALA A 555 -25.92 -31.49 -7.53
N GLU A 556 -24.75 -31.81 -6.92
CA GLU A 556 -24.51 -31.73 -5.49
C GLU A 556 -23.72 -30.50 -5.08
N GLU A 557 -22.85 -30.00 -5.97
CA GLU A 557 -21.98 -28.86 -5.71
C GLU A 557 -22.00 -27.83 -6.83
N ALA A 558 -21.98 -26.55 -6.44
CA ALA A 558 -21.80 -25.45 -7.39
C ALA A 558 -20.39 -25.47 -7.98
N GLY A 559 -20.26 -25.04 -9.21
CA GLY A 559 -19.00 -24.82 -9.88
C GLY A 559 -18.47 -23.40 -9.65
N SER A 560 -17.27 -23.13 -10.17
CA SER A 560 -16.67 -21.81 -10.19
C SER A 560 -16.00 -21.53 -11.53
N LYS A 561 -15.96 -20.28 -11.91
CA LYS A 561 -15.27 -19.79 -13.09
C LYS A 561 -14.72 -18.41 -12.86
N HIS A 562 -13.67 -18.05 -13.57
CA HIS A 562 -13.09 -16.73 -13.53
C HIS A 562 -12.76 -16.19 -14.91
N LYS A 563 -12.53 -14.88 -15.02
CA LYS A 563 -11.91 -14.25 -16.18
C LYS A 563 -10.54 -13.74 -15.79
N GLU A 564 -9.57 -14.00 -16.64
CA GLU A 564 -8.22 -13.45 -16.49
C GLU A 564 -7.97 -12.34 -17.52
N CYS A 565 -7.09 -11.41 -17.13
CA CYS A 565 -6.53 -10.48 -18.09
C CYS A 565 -5.69 -11.21 -19.12
N THR A 566 -5.97 -10.99 -20.39
CA THR A 566 -5.25 -11.62 -21.51
C THR A 566 -3.79 -11.20 -21.60
N VAL A 567 -3.42 -10.09 -20.93
CA VAL A 567 -2.07 -9.52 -20.96
C VAL A 567 -1.23 -10.01 -19.79
N CYS A 568 -1.74 -9.98 -18.56
CA CYS A 568 -0.96 -10.28 -17.35
C CYS A 568 -1.44 -11.49 -16.55
N GLY A 569 -2.59 -12.10 -16.91
CA GLY A 569 -3.16 -13.24 -16.20
C GLY A 569 -3.78 -12.87 -14.83
N HIS A 570 -4.00 -11.57 -14.57
CA HIS A 570 -4.72 -11.13 -13.36
C HIS A 570 -6.17 -11.62 -13.40
N VAL A 571 -6.66 -12.20 -12.30
CA VAL A 571 -8.06 -12.59 -12.18
C VAL A 571 -8.91 -11.33 -12.00
N MET A 572 -9.72 -11.04 -13.00
CA MET A 572 -10.54 -9.82 -13.07
C MET A 572 -11.95 -10.00 -12.52
N GLU A 573 -12.49 -11.20 -12.67
CA GLU A 573 -13.87 -11.49 -12.30
C GLU A 573 -14.00 -12.96 -11.90
N GLU A 574 -14.66 -13.23 -10.79
CA GLU A 574 -15.00 -14.58 -10.34
C GLU A 574 -16.51 -14.74 -10.31
N ALA A 575 -17.00 -15.90 -10.71
CA ALA A 575 -18.44 -16.21 -10.67
C ALA A 575 -18.69 -17.66 -10.27
N VAL A 576 -19.80 -17.85 -9.60
CA VAL A 576 -20.30 -19.19 -9.28
C VAL A 576 -21.06 -19.74 -10.48
N ILE A 577 -20.86 -21.01 -10.80
CA ILE A 577 -21.70 -21.76 -11.72
C ILE A 577 -22.73 -22.50 -10.86
N ASP A 578 -24.00 -22.19 -11.05
CA ASP A 578 -25.06 -22.82 -10.27
C ASP A 578 -25.04 -24.35 -10.39
N LYS A 579 -25.47 -25.05 -9.35
CA LYS A 579 -25.59 -26.51 -9.35
C LYS A 579 -26.44 -27.00 -10.51
N LEU A 580 -26.00 -28.09 -11.13
CA LEU A 580 -26.83 -28.75 -12.13
C LEU A 580 -28.10 -29.25 -11.44
N THR A 581 -29.25 -28.78 -11.90
CA THR A 581 -30.53 -29.40 -11.52
C THR A 581 -30.58 -30.79 -12.15
N PRO A 582 -30.84 -31.86 -11.37
CA PRO A 582 -31.08 -33.17 -11.94
C PRO A 582 -32.16 -33.07 -13.04
N PRO A 583 -32.04 -33.76 -14.17
CA PRO A 583 -33.09 -33.74 -15.14
C PRO A 583 -34.39 -34.24 -14.47
N THR A 584 -35.33 -33.37 -14.31
CA THR A 584 -36.71 -33.73 -13.96
C THR A 584 -37.18 -34.72 -15.04
N PRO A 585 -37.81 -35.84 -14.68
CA PRO A 585 -38.39 -36.71 -15.71
C PRO A 585 -39.34 -35.88 -16.55
N ASP A 586 -39.17 -36.01 -17.86
CA ASP A 586 -39.91 -35.31 -18.91
C ASP A 586 -41.39 -35.18 -18.53
N PRO A 587 -41.91 -34.00 -18.26
CA PRO A 587 -43.37 -33.83 -18.15
C PRO A 587 -43.93 -33.92 -19.56
N GLU A 588 -45.01 -34.64 -19.71
CA GLU A 588 -45.86 -34.58 -20.90
C GLU A 588 -45.96 -33.17 -21.47
N PRO A 589 -45.97 -32.98 -22.82
CA PRO A 589 -45.89 -31.66 -23.44
C PRO A 589 -46.99 -30.77 -22.88
N THR A 590 -46.64 -29.83 -22.08
CA THR A 590 -47.49 -28.68 -21.68
C THR A 590 -47.63 -27.77 -22.90
N PRO A 591 -48.85 -27.25 -23.17
CA PRO A 591 -49.08 -26.39 -24.32
C PRO A 591 -48.21 -25.12 -24.23
N ASP A 592 -47.75 -24.71 -25.41
CA ASP A 592 -46.87 -23.59 -25.68
C ASP A 592 -47.11 -22.38 -24.77
N LYS A 593 -46.08 -21.95 -24.03
CA LYS A 593 -46.09 -20.70 -23.30
C LYS A 593 -46.13 -19.57 -24.34
N PRO A 594 -47.07 -18.60 -24.24
CA PRO A 594 -47.23 -17.61 -25.28
C PRO A 594 -46.00 -16.71 -25.42
N GLU A 595 -45.41 -16.74 -26.58
CA GLU A 595 -44.47 -15.76 -27.09
C GLU A 595 -45.19 -14.41 -27.20
N ALA A 596 -44.50 -13.26 -26.99
CA ALA A 596 -45.10 -11.96 -27.23
C ALA A 596 -45.36 -11.80 -28.76
N ASP A 597 -46.52 -11.32 -29.13
CA ASP A 597 -46.83 -11.05 -30.52
C ASP A 597 -46.06 -9.79 -30.98
N VAL A 598 -45.30 -9.87 -32.08
CA VAL A 598 -44.61 -8.71 -32.68
C VAL A 598 -45.34 -8.32 -33.97
N GLU A 599 -45.91 -7.13 -33.99
CA GLU A 599 -46.54 -6.52 -35.16
C GLU A 599 -45.68 -5.38 -35.70
N VAL A 600 -45.14 -5.57 -36.91
CA VAL A 600 -44.35 -4.55 -37.63
C VAL A 600 -45.26 -3.83 -38.65
N LYS A 601 -45.29 -2.51 -38.59
CA LYS A 601 -46.07 -1.66 -39.51
C LYS A 601 -45.12 -0.76 -40.34
N GLY A 602 -45.32 -0.75 -41.64
CA GLY A 602 -44.48 -0.03 -42.59
C GLY A 602 -43.13 -0.75 -42.75
N ASP A 603 -42.08 0.05 -43.02
CA ASP A 603 -40.70 -0.41 -43.19
C ASP A 603 -39.90 -0.38 -41.89
N ALA A 604 -40.57 -0.51 -40.72
CA ALA A 604 -39.89 -0.54 -39.42
C ALA A 604 -39.09 -1.85 -39.25
N PRO A 605 -37.98 -1.80 -38.50
CA PRO A 605 -37.22 -3.02 -38.17
C PRO A 605 -38.03 -3.92 -37.21
N THR A 606 -37.77 -5.23 -37.25
CA THR A 606 -38.39 -6.16 -36.31
C THR A 606 -37.64 -6.16 -34.96
N ILE A 607 -38.32 -6.59 -33.91
CA ILE A 607 -37.73 -6.82 -32.57
C ILE A 607 -37.59 -8.31 -32.35
N LYS A 608 -36.46 -8.73 -31.80
CA LYS A 608 -36.21 -10.11 -31.45
C LYS A 608 -37.18 -10.55 -30.34
N ASN A 609 -38.06 -11.45 -30.65
CA ASN A 609 -39.06 -12.02 -29.77
C ASN A 609 -38.55 -13.35 -29.20
N ASP A 610 -37.64 -13.26 -28.23
CA ASP A 610 -37.11 -14.42 -27.51
C ASP A 610 -37.68 -14.48 -26.06
N ALA A 611 -37.47 -15.61 -25.41
CA ALA A 611 -37.97 -15.85 -24.06
C ALA A 611 -37.41 -14.82 -23.05
N ASP A 612 -36.21 -14.32 -23.29
CA ASP A 612 -35.58 -13.30 -22.43
C ASP A 612 -36.29 -11.95 -22.55
N THR A 613 -36.62 -11.52 -23.77
CA THR A 613 -37.39 -10.30 -24.02
C THR A 613 -38.76 -10.36 -23.35
N VAL A 614 -39.46 -11.49 -23.46
CA VAL A 614 -40.79 -11.66 -22.82
C VAL A 614 -40.65 -11.62 -21.30
N LYS A 615 -39.64 -12.28 -20.75
CA LYS A 615 -39.38 -12.32 -19.30
C LYS A 615 -39.05 -10.92 -18.73
N GLU A 616 -38.29 -10.13 -19.47
CA GLU A 616 -37.96 -8.76 -19.06
C GLU A 616 -39.19 -7.86 -19.07
N ILE A 617 -40.06 -7.97 -20.09
CA ILE A 617 -41.35 -7.29 -20.15
C ILE A 617 -42.25 -7.70 -18.99
N GLU A 618 -42.38 -9.01 -18.72
CA GLU A 618 -43.18 -9.56 -17.63
C GLU A 618 -42.70 -9.07 -16.26
N SER A 619 -41.41 -9.03 -16.03
CA SER A 619 -40.84 -8.62 -14.74
C SER A 619 -40.96 -7.13 -14.45
N SER A 620 -41.05 -6.30 -15.49
CA SER A 620 -41.00 -4.83 -15.40
C SER A 620 -42.39 -4.20 -15.58
N VAL A 621 -43.37 -4.92 -16.09
CA VAL A 621 -44.70 -4.36 -16.38
C VAL A 621 -45.46 -3.94 -15.12
N LYS A 622 -46.04 -2.77 -15.17
CA LYS A 622 -46.90 -2.24 -14.12
C LYS A 622 -48.33 -2.77 -14.27
N LEU A 623 -48.80 -3.51 -13.28
CA LEU A 623 -50.16 -4.02 -13.20
C LEU A 623 -50.99 -3.20 -12.22
N THR A 624 -52.24 -2.95 -12.56
CA THR A 624 -53.21 -2.40 -11.59
C THR A 624 -53.51 -3.43 -10.51
N ASP A 625 -54.16 -3.00 -9.40
CA ASP A 625 -54.44 -3.93 -8.31
C ASP A 625 -55.50 -4.96 -8.72
N GLU A 626 -56.42 -4.61 -9.62
CA GLU A 626 -57.40 -5.51 -10.22
C GLU A 626 -56.73 -6.54 -11.13
N GLU A 627 -55.74 -6.11 -11.93
CA GLU A 627 -54.94 -6.99 -12.78
C GLU A 627 -54.09 -7.97 -11.95
N LYS A 628 -53.48 -7.50 -10.85
CA LYS A 628 -52.74 -8.36 -9.93
C LYS A 628 -53.59 -9.46 -9.31
N GLU A 629 -54.82 -9.12 -8.90
CA GLU A 629 -55.75 -10.12 -8.36
C GLU A 629 -56.21 -11.11 -9.44
N ALA A 630 -56.44 -10.65 -10.68
CA ALA A 630 -56.79 -11.53 -11.79
C ALA A 630 -55.62 -12.52 -12.11
N VAL A 631 -54.37 -12.07 -12.13
CA VAL A 631 -53.20 -12.91 -12.36
C VAL A 631 -53.02 -13.91 -11.20
N LYS A 632 -53.21 -13.51 -9.96
CA LYS A 632 -53.25 -14.43 -8.80
C LYS A 632 -54.34 -15.50 -8.93
N ALA A 633 -55.44 -15.14 -9.56
CA ALA A 633 -56.57 -16.07 -9.84
C ALA A 633 -56.32 -16.95 -11.07
N GLY A 634 -55.17 -16.86 -11.71
CA GLY A 634 -54.77 -17.69 -12.85
C GLY A 634 -55.04 -17.08 -14.22
N ALA A 635 -55.24 -15.76 -14.34
CA ALA A 635 -55.35 -15.11 -15.63
C ALA A 635 -53.99 -14.93 -16.28
N ASP A 636 -53.89 -15.29 -17.59
CA ASP A 636 -52.67 -15.11 -18.38
C ASP A 636 -52.44 -13.65 -18.73
N ILE A 637 -51.17 -13.27 -18.84
CA ILE A 637 -50.78 -11.97 -19.38
C ILE A 637 -50.23 -12.21 -20.78
N LYS A 638 -50.77 -11.49 -21.77
CA LYS A 638 -50.28 -11.49 -23.16
C LYS A 638 -49.70 -10.14 -23.50
N PHE A 639 -48.57 -10.16 -24.20
CA PHE A 639 -47.90 -8.95 -24.68
C PHE A 639 -47.94 -8.87 -26.19
N LYS A 640 -48.06 -7.63 -26.70
CA LYS A 640 -47.92 -7.34 -28.12
C LYS A 640 -46.98 -6.15 -28.29
N ILE A 641 -45.89 -6.36 -29.02
CA ILE A 641 -44.94 -5.32 -29.36
C ILE A 641 -45.27 -4.79 -30.73
N VAL A 642 -45.64 -3.53 -30.83
CA VAL A 642 -45.99 -2.87 -32.09
C VAL A 642 -44.89 -1.92 -32.49
N VAL A 643 -44.24 -2.14 -33.60
CA VAL A 643 -43.19 -1.29 -34.15
C VAL A 643 -43.71 -0.59 -35.40
N LYS A 644 -43.63 0.75 -35.45
CA LYS A 644 -44.11 1.57 -36.56
C LYS A 644 -42.97 2.48 -37.06
N ASP A 645 -42.93 2.69 -38.37
CA ASP A 645 -42.03 3.66 -38.98
C ASP A 645 -42.58 5.12 -39.01
N GLU A 646 -43.78 5.30 -38.48
CA GLU A 646 -44.39 6.64 -38.34
C GLU A 646 -44.13 7.19 -36.91
N VAL A 647 -43.43 8.31 -36.85
CA VAL A 647 -43.24 9.09 -35.63
C VAL A 647 -44.11 10.33 -35.67
N LYS A 648 -44.76 10.66 -34.54
CA LYS A 648 -45.59 11.89 -34.46
C LYS A 648 -44.76 13.12 -34.78
N ALA A 649 -45.32 14.05 -35.55
CA ALA A 649 -44.61 15.23 -36.08
C ALA A 649 -43.89 16.07 -35.01
N GLY A 650 -44.45 16.18 -33.78
CA GLY A 650 -43.79 16.90 -32.69
C GLY A 650 -42.57 16.17 -32.04
N ASP A 651 -42.61 14.87 -32.10
CA ASP A 651 -41.52 14.04 -31.51
C ASP A 651 -40.31 14.00 -32.46
N LYS A 652 -40.54 14.10 -33.78
CA LYS A 652 -39.50 14.12 -34.79
C LYS A 652 -38.56 15.32 -34.65
N GLU A 653 -39.09 16.51 -34.40
CA GLU A 653 -38.32 17.72 -34.21
C GLU A 653 -37.46 17.66 -32.93
N LEU A 654 -37.98 17.04 -31.84
CA LEU A 654 -37.27 16.83 -30.61
C LEU A 654 -36.12 15.83 -30.76
N ILE A 655 -36.37 14.76 -31.53
CA ILE A 655 -35.39 13.70 -31.83
C ILE A 655 -34.27 14.27 -32.68
N ASP A 656 -34.59 14.97 -33.76
CA ASP A 656 -33.62 15.60 -34.66
C ASP A 656 -32.71 16.60 -33.89
N THR A 657 -33.30 17.38 -32.99
CA THR A 657 -32.56 18.33 -32.14
C THR A 657 -31.62 17.62 -31.17
N LYS A 658 -32.07 16.55 -30.56
CA LYS A 658 -31.26 15.82 -29.58
C LYS A 658 -30.14 14.99 -30.22
N ILE A 659 -30.40 14.36 -31.36
CA ILE A 659 -29.39 13.62 -32.11
C ILE A 659 -28.32 14.58 -32.67
N SER A 660 -28.69 15.74 -33.20
CA SER A 660 -27.76 16.75 -33.68
C SER A 660 -26.83 17.29 -32.57
N SER A 661 -27.23 17.17 -31.30
CA SER A 661 -26.40 17.53 -30.13
C SER A 661 -25.45 16.44 -29.66
N LEU A 662 -25.72 15.18 -30.02
CA LEU A 662 -24.99 14.01 -29.51
C LEU A 662 -23.97 13.42 -30.51
N VAL A 663 -24.17 13.66 -31.81
CA VAL A 663 -23.32 13.08 -32.86
C VAL A 663 -22.80 14.18 -33.80
N ASN A 664 -21.51 14.44 -33.71
CA ASN A 664 -20.83 15.33 -34.68
C ASN A 664 -20.81 14.64 -36.05
N ASN A 665 -21.61 15.20 -37.04
CA ASN A 665 -21.74 14.72 -38.41
C ASN A 665 -22.46 13.38 -38.61
N GLY A 666 -23.22 12.87 -37.64
CA GLY A 666 -24.05 11.70 -37.81
C GLY A 666 -25.30 11.98 -38.66
N VAL A 667 -25.64 11.05 -39.55
CA VAL A 667 -26.89 11.08 -40.34
C VAL A 667 -27.91 10.20 -39.65
N VAL A 668 -29.12 10.71 -39.43
CA VAL A 668 -30.23 9.88 -38.84
C VAL A 668 -30.67 8.88 -39.92
N GLY A 669 -30.37 7.61 -39.72
CA GLY A 669 -30.70 6.52 -40.64
C GLY A 669 -32.20 6.26 -40.71
N LYS A 670 -32.82 5.97 -39.59
CA LYS A 670 -34.26 5.70 -39.50
C LYS A 670 -34.80 5.93 -38.08
N VAL A 671 -36.00 6.44 -37.96
CA VAL A 671 -36.70 6.61 -36.67
C VAL A 671 -37.98 5.80 -36.69
N PHE A 672 -38.27 5.11 -35.60
CA PHE A 672 -39.46 4.28 -35.46
C PHE A 672 -40.02 4.37 -34.03
N ASP A 673 -41.33 4.14 -33.88
CA ASP A 673 -42.04 4.12 -32.60
C ASP A 673 -42.24 2.67 -32.15
N ILE A 674 -41.95 2.37 -30.86
CA ILE A 674 -42.17 1.08 -30.26
C ILE A 674 -43.22 1.24 -29.16
N THR A 675 -44.33 0.53 -29.30
CA THR A 675 -45.37 0.47 -28.27
C THR A 675 -45.53 -0.96 -27.81
N ILE A 676 -45.54 -1.19 -26.49
CA ILE A 676 -45.88 -2.50 -25.92
C ILE A 676 -47.28 -2.42 -25.35
N GLU A 677 -48.14 -3.34 -25.77
CA GLU A 677 -49.50 -3.51 -25.25
C GLU A 677 -49.54 -4.75 -24.37
N LYS A 678 -50.29 -4.68 -23.26
CA LYS A 678 -50.58 -5.79 -22.37
C LYS A 678 -52.05 -6.14 -22.39
N GLN A 679 -52.37 -7.41 -22.29
CA GLN A 679 -53.71 -7.93 -22.12
C GLN A 679 -53.72 -8.93 -20.94
N VAL A 680 -54.53 -8.71 -19.93
CA VAL A 680 -54.67 -9.61 -18.78
C VAL A 680 -55.99 -10.36 -18.90
N GLY A 681 -55.96 -11.67 -19.04
CA GLY A 681 -57.10 -12.54 -19.26
C GLY A 681 -57.89 -12.14 -20.53
N ASN A 682 -59.20 -11.95 -20.38
CA ASN A 682 -60.07 -11.57 -21.48
C ASN A 682 -60.32 -10.06 -21.64
N ASN A 683 -59.56 -9.23 -20.89
CA ASN A 683 -59.69 -7.78 -20.99
C ASN A 683 -59.17 -7.23 -22.33
N ALA A 684 -59.58 -6.02 -22.71
CA ALA A 684 -59.03 -5.36 -23.87
C ALA A 684 -57.51 -5.08 -23.70
N ALA A 685 -56.75 -5.22 -24.78
CA ALA A 685 -55.32 -4.84 -24.76
C ALA A 685 -55.16 -3.34 -24.53
N VAL A 686 -54.26 -2.96 -23.63
CA VAL A 686 -53.94 -1.56 -23.31
C VAL A 686 -52.43 -1.34 -23.38
N LYS A 687 -51.99 -0.11 -23.61
CA LYS A 687 -50.60 0.26 -23.59
C LYS A 687 -49.98 -0.09 -22.24
N ALA A 688 -48.88 -0.84 -22.23
CA ALA A 688 -48.20 -1.22 -21.02
C ALA A 688 -47.40 -0.02 -20.45
N GLU A 689 -47.42 0.13 -19.12
CA GLU A 689 -46.52 0.97 -18.35
C GLU A 689 -45.53 0.06 -17.61
N PHE A 690 -44.34 0.56 -17.33
CA PHE A 690 -43.29 -0.20 -16.70
C PHE A 690 -42.80 0.46 -15.42
N ASN A 691 -42.31 -0.34 -14.47
CA ASN A 691 -41.74 0.12 -13.20
C ASN A 691 -40.25 0.40 -13.33
N SER A 692 -39.60 -0.12 -14.35
CA SER A 692 -38.16 0.02 -14.66
C SER A 692 -37.96 0.12 -16.16
N GLU A 693 -36.77 0.51 -16.57
CA GLU A 693 -36.34 0.42 -17.97
C GLU A 693 -36.35 -1.00 -18.45
N ILE A 694 -36.67 -1.21 -19.73
CA ILE A 694 -36.63 -2.49 -20.41
C ILE A 694 -35.73 -2.43 -21.64
N THR A 695 -34.98 -3.46 -21.90
CA THR A 695 -34.08 -3.56 -23.03
C THR A 695 -34.72 -4.35 -24.16
N LEU A 696 -34.88 -3.75 -25.33
CA LEU A 696 -35.39 -4.42 -26.52
C LEU A 696 -34.28 -4.56 -27.57
N LYS A 697 -34.08 -5.77 -28.08
CA LYS A 697 -33.13 -6.05 -29.15
C LYS A 697 -33.77 -5.80 -30.51
N VAL A 698 -33.38 -4.73 -31.18
CA VAL A 698 -33.84 -4.38 -32.52
C VAL A 698 -32.96 -5.08 -33.56
N GLN A 699 -33.57 -5.78 -34.51
CA GLN A 699 -32.86 -6.32 -35.64
C GLN A 699 -32.72 -5.25 -36.72
N VAL A 700 -31.54 -4.67 -36.82
CA VAL A 700 -31.23 -3.65 -37.84
C VAL A 700 -31.05 -4.34 -39.19
N PRO A 701 -31.78 -3.93 -40.28
CA PRO A 701 -31.59 -4.46 -41.62
C PRO A 701 -30.14 -4.25 -42.10
N GLU A 702 -29.60 -5.24 -42.82
CA GLU A 702 -28.21 -5.19 -43.32
C GLU A 702 -27.88 -3.94 -44.17
N GLU A 703 -28.88 -3.41 -44.87
CA GLU A 703 -28.73 -2.21 -45.66
C GLU A 703 -28.52 -0.91 -44.85
N LEU A 704 -28.80 -0.94 -43.57
CA LEU A 704 -28.60 0.19 -42.63
C LEU A 704 -27.31 0.03 -41.79
N ILE A 705 -26.58 -1.06 -41.98
CA ILE A 705 -25.29 -1.31 -41.30
C ILE A 705 -24.19 -0.81 -42.23
N ASN A 706 -23.50 0.26 -41.79
CA ASN A 706 -22.33 0.72 -42.50
C ASN A 706 -21.19 -0.30 -42.34
N LYS A 707 -20.69 -0.86 -43.43
CA LYS A 707 -19.63 -1.90 -43.41
C LYS A 707 -18.21 -1.33 -43.35
N ASP A 708 -18.08 -0.01 -43.30
CA ASP A 708 -16.79 0.71 -43.35
C ASP A 708 -16.38 1.39 -42.01
N ASP A 709 -17.07 1.12 -40.91
CA ASP A 709 -16.69 1.61 -39.57
C ASP A 709 -16.31 0.46 -38.65
#